data_b6624bdd1ab5313376039716a68dde5a
#
_entry.id   b6624bdd1ab5313376039716a68dde5a
#
_cell.length_a   1.000
_cell.length_b   1.000
_cell.length_c   1.000
_cell.angle_alpha   90.00
_cell.angle_beta   90.00
_cell.angle_gamma   90.00
#
_symmetry.space_group_name_H-M   'P 1'
#
loop_
_entity.id
_entity.type
_entity.pdbx_description
1 polymer ?
#
loop_
_entity_poly.entity_id
_entity_poly.type
_entity_poly.pdbx_seq_one_letter_code
_entity_poly.pdbx_strand_id
1 'polypeptide(L)'
;MIMDTGTAANLEAEQQQQQQPSSSDPCWLVPFERNFSFVGRNETFTEIDLAFEVKDGSQPRAALCGPGGIGKSQVALEYCFRRRSKDAKCSVFWVNAATVARFEESLNRIASEFSINAPDGASDAAQLLKDWLEVEHIGPWLMVIDNVDDEDAFFRGKMTIGKTPSECIPNSQTGSLLFTTRSRKVAFDVANPATPIAIHELGKTEGLEFVKKQLQDTEPENVVLELLEELDYTPLAITQAVAFMVKGQMTIQQYLEQYRRNGTTKPALPNHELSNHSRPEDTPESVAKSWKLSFEAIRNSNPKAADLLCLINFFQHHGIPAILLQDTDELGDSSHFQEAAELLKAFSIIDENDSGFSTHRLVQLATRWWLEEESPQDVDKWAFQALKSTTSQFPAPSSQPNSDYFRLGEILLPHAEWILQYKFKTTTKDSEIIRAKLLASTGRFIHWKGNYDEARSRFKESFEINYQNLGEKHVDTLVSMGLLGWTLAVFDQDLLSLPVLKQVVEYRREVLGEDHPMTIDSLSDLATAVLLTGDYTESEKMQREALARSEQVLGLKHNDTMNCMAHLASVLDEQGKTEEAEKLALQVYEIKAELLGYLSPDTLVAEHNVAYMLSQDEEKVDEAIFIYRRSLRNKSEVFGLAHNETLITAYNLISHLFSNDRVSEARALCDKYISEAGDILQRQNTRTREWLTKFEAVRDNLAEDAGNE
;
A
#
# COMPACT_ATOMS: atom_id res chain seq x y z
N MET A 1 53.50 -18.97 21.95
CA MET A 1 52.57 -20.11 21.75
C MET A 1 51.20 -19.47 21.61
N ILE A 2 50.93 -19.01 20.38
CA ILE A 2 49.65 -18.41 19.97
C ILE A 2 48.99 -19.52 19.14
N MET A 3 47.87 -20.08 19.64
CA MET A 3 47.02 -21.00 18.89
C MET A 3 45.76 -20.28 18.47
N ASP A 4 45.64 -20.18 17.26
CA ASP A 4 44.58 -20.29 16.27
C ASP A 4 43.13 -20.43 16.82
N THR A 5 42.37 -19.32 16.72
CA THR A 5 40.93 -19.25 16.97
C THR A 5 40.13 -18.87 15.69
N GLY A 6 40.74 -19.11 14.52
CA GLY A 6 40.17 -18.69 13.23
C GLY A 6 39.25 -19.70 12.50
N THR A 7 39.08 -20.93 13.01
CA THR A 7 38.39 -22.01 12.28
C THR A 7 36.96 -22.31 12.71
N ALA A 8 36.51 -21.81 13.88
CA ALA A 8 35.14 -22.06 14.34
C ALA A 8 34.15 -21.00 13.83
N ALA A 9 34.56 -19.75 13.65
CA ALA A 9 33.69 -18.68 13.15
C ALA A 9 33.40 -18.79 11.64
N ASN A 10 34.28 -19.44 10.86
CA ASN A 10 34.02 -19.66 9.43
C ASN A 10 33.08 -20.85 9.13
N LEU A 11 32.94 -21.79 10.05
CA LEU A 11 32.02 -22.93 9.89
C LEU A 11 30.59 -22.58 10.30
N GLU A 12 30.39 -21.60 11.20
CA GLU A 12 29.05 -21.06 11.53
C GLU A 12 28.56 -20.05 10.48
N ALA A 13 29.46 -19.33 9.79
CA ALA A 13 29.09 -18.45 8.67
C ALA A 13 28.74 -19.22 7.39
N GLU A 14 29.31 -20.41 7.19
CA GLU A 14 28.95 -21.29 6.04
C GLU A 14 27.64 -22.07 6.28
N GLN A 15 27.20 -22.24 7.54
CA GLN A 15 25.93 -22.92 7.86
C GLN A 15 24.72 -21.96 7.90
N GLN A 16 24.91 -20.65 7.87
CA GLN A 16 23.82 -19.65 7.72
C GLN A 16 23.59 -19.20 6.25
N GLN A 17 24.36 -19.72 5.29
CA GLN A 17 24.03 -19.65 3.86
C GLN A 17 23.07 -20.76 3.44
N GLN A 18 22.02 -21.02 4.24
CA GLN A 18 21.00 -21.99 3.86
C GLN A 18 19.77 -21.27 3.30
N GLN A 19 19.61 -21.53 2.00
CA GLN A 19 18.36 -21.50 1.25
C GLN A 19 17.80 -20.11 0.91
N GLN A 20 18.50 -19.41 0.03
CA GLN A 20 17.76 -18.68 -1.00
C GLN A 20 17.02 -19.73 -1.85
N PRO A 21 15.68 -19.64 -2.03
CA PRO A 21 15.00 -20.51 -2.97
C PRO A 21 15.68 -20.34 -4.34
N SER A 22 16.08 -21.44 -4.95
CA SER A 22 16.59 -21.42 -6.32
C SER A 22 15.51 -20.80 -7.20
N SER A 23 15.86 -19.95 -8.15
CA SER A 23 14.96 -19.24 -9.09
C SER A 23 14.03 -20.17 -9.91
N SER A 24 13.99 -21.46 -9.62
CA SER A 24 13.23 -22.51 -10.31
C SER A 24 12.19 -23.22 -9.45
N ASP A 25 12.06 -22.95 -8.15
CA ASP A 25 11.08 -23.62 -7.31
C ASP A 25 9.68 -23.00 -7.47
N PRO A 26 8.63 -23.83 -7.69
CA PRO A 26 7.29 -23.33 -7.91
C PRO A 26 6.70 -22.71 -6.64
N CYS A 27 6.19 -21.50 -6.75
CA CYS A 27 5.67 -20.70 -5.65
C CYS A 27 4.14 -20.79 -5.53
N TRP A 28 3.64 -20.64 -4.29
CA TRP A 28 2.21 -20.59 -3.99
C TRP A 28 1.91 -19.34 -3.15
N LEU A 29 1.37 -18.30 -3.78
CA LEU A 29 0.98 -17.05 -3.13
C LEU A 29 -0.51 -16.80 -3.33
N VAL A 30 -1.31 -17.68 -2.77
CA VAL A 30 -2.77 -17.58 -2.70
C VAL A 30 -3.16 -17.36 -1.25
N PRO A 31 -3.80 -16.21 -0.89
CA PRO A 31 -4.05 -15.84 0.50
C PRO A 31 -5.28 -16.53 1.11
N PHE A 32 -5.81 -17.56 0.46
CA PHE A 32 -7.01 -18.27 0.86
C PHE A 32 -6.77 -19.77 0.97
N GLU A 33 -7.40 -20.39 1.95
CA GLU A 33 -7.47 -21.83 2.05
C GLU A 33 -8.46 -22.40 1.01
N ARG A 34 -8.30 -23.69 0.70
CA ARG A 34 -9.21 -24.38 -0.20
C ARG A 34 -10.59 -24.52 0.44
N ASN A 35 -11.62 -24.16 -0.30
CA ASN A 35 -13.00 -24.38 0.13
C ASN A 35 -13.43 -25.83 -0.14
N PHE A 36 -13.38 -26.67 0.89
CA PHE A 36 -13.80 -28.07 0.79
C PHE A 36 -15.32 -28.26 0.57
N SER A 37 -16.12 -27.23 0.80
CA SER A 37 -17.55 -27.24 0.49
C SER A 37 -17.86 -26.86 -0.96
N PHE A 38 -16.84 -26.53 -1.78
CA PHE A 38 -17.03 -26.20 -3.19
C PHE A 38 -17.66 -27.38 -3.94
N VAL A 39 -18.62 -27.08 -4.85
CA VAL A 39 -19.35 -28.06 -5.65
C VAL A 39 -19.44 -27.64 -7.11
N GLY A 40 -19.51 -28.61 -8.00
CA GLY A 40 -19.86 -28.43 -9.40
C GLY A 40 -18.88 -27.61 -10.23
N ARG A 41 -19.43 -26.78 -11.09
CA ARG A 41 -18.71 -25.82 -11.98
C ARG A 41 -17.75 -26.50 -12.98
N ASN A 42 -17.95 -27.78 -13.31
CA ASN A 42 -17.00 -28.52 -14.16
C ASN A 42 -16.97 -27.99 -15.61
N GLU A 43 -18.09 -27.49 -16.11
CA GLU A 43 -18.19 -26.83 -17.43
C GLU A 43 -17.33 -25.55 -17.44
N THR A 44 -17.46 -24.73 -16.42
CA THR A 44 -16.65 -23.50 -16.25
C THR A 44 -15.14 -23.80 -16.26
N PHE A 45 -14.70 -24.86 -15.56
CA PHE A 45 -13.28 -25.25 -15.58
C PHE A 45 -12.81 -25.69 -16.96
N THR A 46 -13.68 -26.38 -17.71
CA THR A 46 -13.39 -26.77 -19.08
C THR A 46 -13.28 -25.52 -19.99
N GLU A 47 -14.15 -24.53 -19.80
CA GLU A 47 -14.08 -23.27 -20.53
C GLU A 47 -12.81 -22.47 -20.21
N ILE A 48 -12.36 -22.47 -18.94
CA ILE A 48 -11.07 -21.86 -18.55
C ILE A 48 -9.91 -22.59 -19.21
N ASP A 49 -9.90 -23.93 -19.15
CA ASP A 49 -8.84 -24.73 -19.77
C ASP A 49 -8.79 -24.46 -21.30
N LEU A 50 -9.94 -24.38 -21.97
CA LEU A 50 -10.04 -24.04 -23.41
C LEU A 50 -9.56 -22.61 -23.71
N ALA A 51 -9.88 -21.64 -22.86
CA ALA A 51 -9.41 -20.26 -23.03
C ALA A 51 -7.88 -20.14 -22.90
N PHE A 52 -7.28 -21.07 -22.17
CA PHE A 52 -5.81 -21.14 -22.02
C PHE A 52 -5.10 -21.95 -23.11
N GLU A 53 -5.83 -22.69 -23.97
CA GLU A 53 -5.29 -23.37 -25.15
C GLU A 53 -5.10 -22.42 -26.34
N VAL A 54 -4.19 -21.44 -26.19
CA VAL A 54 -3.90 -20.45 -27.23
C VAL A 54 -3.01 -21.07 -28.33
N LYS A 55 -3.37 -20.88 -29.61
CA LYS A 55 -2.65 -21.44 -30.76
C LYS A 55 -1.80 -20.42 -31.53
N ASP A 56 -1.99 -19.13 -31.30
CA ASP A 56 -1.36 -18.04 -32.04
C ASP A 56 -0.12 -17.44 -31.35
N GLY A 57 0.30 -18.00 -30.19
CA GLY A 57 1.44 -17.53 -29.44
C GLY A 57 1.13 -16.30 -28.56
N SER A 58 -0.13 -15.87 -28.44
CA SER A 58 -0.52 -14.84 -27.47
C SER A 58 -0.56 -15.39 -26.04
N GLN A 59 -0.55 -14.50 -25.06
CA GLN A 59 -0.67 -14.91 -23.66
C GLN A 59 -2.04 -15.49 -23.36
N PRO A 60 -2.14 -16.68 -22.72
CA PRO A 60 -3.40 -17.26 -22.27
C PRO A 60 -4.13 -16.36 -21.27
N ARG A 61 -5.37 -15.98 -21.58
CA ARG A 61 -6.22 -15.11 -20.75
C ARG A 61 -7.64 -15.64 -20.67
N ALA A 62 -8.24 -15.60 -19.47
CA ALA A 62 -9.64 -15.89 -19.25
C ALA A 62 -10.23 -14.86 -18.28
N ALA A 63 -11.51 -14.51 -18.44
CA ALA A 63 -12.21 -13.63 -17.52
C ALA A 63 -13.54 -14.24 -17.08
N LEU A 64 -13.71 -14.42 -15.76
CA LEU A 64 -14.95 -14.84 -15.13
C LEU A 64 -15.82 -13.62 -14.90
N CYS A 65 -16.99 -13.58 -15.53
CA CYS A 65 -17.92 -12.47 -15.43
C CYS A 65 -19.26 -12.91 -14.83
N GLY A 66 -19.85 -12.11 -13.95
CA GLY A 66 -21.16 -12.39 -13.35
C GLY A 66 -21.46 -11.51 -12.15
N PRO A 67 -22.69 -11.54 -11.63
CA PRO A 67 -23.11 -10.71 -10.51
C PRO A 67 -22.31 -10.97 -9.24
N GLY A 68 -22.43 -10.07 -8.25
CA GLY A 68 -21.83 -10.26 -6.94
C GLY A 68 -22.43 -11.47 -6.21
N GLY A 69 -21.61 -12.16 -5.40
CA GLY A 69 -22.07 -13.31 -4.62
C GLY A 69 -22.29 -14.62 -5.37
N ILE A 70 -22.06 -14.63 -6.69
CA ILE A 70 -22.26 -15.80 -7.57
C ILE A 70 -21.12 -16.83 -7.48
N GLY A 71 -20.01 -16.49 -6.82
CA GLY A 71 -18.90 -17.40 -6.57
C GLY A 71 -17.72 -17.28 -7.54
N LYS A 72 -17.55 -16.19 -8.32
CA LYS A 72 -16.42 -16.01 -9.26
C LYS A 72 -15.05 -16.24 -8.60
N SER A 73 -14.78 -15.58 -7.49
CA SER A 73 -13.52 -15.73 -6.75
C SER A 73 -13.34 -17.15 -6.21
N GLN A 74 -14.43 -17.84 -5.82
CA GLN A 74 -14.39 -19.23 -5.39
C GLN A 74 -14.07 -20.20 -6.55
N VAL A 75 -14.59 -19.92 -7.75
CA VAL A 75 -14.23 -20.67 -8.96
C VAL A 75 -12.75 -20.48 -9.29
N ALA A 76 -12.26 -19.24 -9.26
CA ALA A 76 -10.86 -18.94 -9.50
C ALA A 76 -9.95 -19.61 -8.46
N LEU A 77 -10.34 -19.58 -7.18
CA LEU A 77 -9.62 -20.24 -6.09
C LEU A 77 -9.54 -21.77 -6.29
N GLU A 78 -10.66 -22.43 -6.55
CA GLU A 78 -10.68 -23.87 -6.82
C GLU A 78 -9.87 -24.22 -8.08
N TYR A 79 -9.88 -23.35 -9.10
CA TYR A 79 -9.05 -23.52 -10.30
C TYR A 79 -7.55 -23.48 -9.97
N CYS A 80 -7.12 -22.59 -9.08
CA CYS A 80 -5.74 -22.54 -8.60
C CYS A 80 -5.30 -23.89 -8.00
N PHE A 81 -6.11 -24.46 -7.10
CA PHE A 81 -5.82 -25.76 -6.48
C PHE A 81 -5.80 -26.91 -7.49
N ARG A 82 -6.74 -26.91 -8.46
CA ARG A 82 -6.76 -27.90 -9.55
C ARG A 82 -5.54 -27.78 -10.46
N ARG A 83 -5.15 -26.55 -10.82
CA ARG A 83 -3.97 -26.28 -11.64
C ARG A 83 -2.69 -26.78 -10.97
N ARG A 84 -2.51 -26.47 -9.68
CA ARG A 84 -1.37 -26.96 -8.89
C ARG A 84 -1.34 -28.48 -8.77
N SER A 85 -2.51 -29.11 -8.64
CA SER A 85 -2.60 -30.57 -8.60
C SER A 85 -2.29 -31.24 -9.93
N LYS A 86 -2.61 -30.61 -11.07
CA LYS A 86 -2.28 -31.09 -12.42
C LYS A 86 -0.79 -30.88 -12.75
N ASP A 87 -0.23 -29.75 -12.32
CA ASP A 87 1.14 -29.36 -12.60
C ASP A 87 1.79 -28.77 -11.34
N ALA A 88 2.55 -29.63 -10.64
CA ALA A 88 3.24 -29.24 -9.40
C ALA A 88 4.35 -28.18 -9.63
N LYS A 89 4.78 -27.96 -10.87
CA LYS A 89 5.78 -26.94 -11.23
C LYS A 89 5.17 -25.59 -11.55
N CYS A 90 3.85 -25.47 -11.60
CA CYS A 90 3.17 -24.21 -11.88
C CYS A 90 3.19 -23.31 -10.64
N SER A 91 3.76 -22.12 -10.75
CA SER A 91 3.64 -21.07 -9.73
C SER A 91 2.25 -20.45 -9.79
N VAL A 92 1.68 -20.11 -8.63
CA VAL A 92 0.32 -19.54 -8.57
C VAL A 92 0.33 -18.28 -7.72
N PHE A 93 -0.18 -17.19 -8.30
CA PHE A 93 -0.23 -15.87 -7.70
C PHE A 93 -1.67 -15.36 -7.61
N TRP A 94 -1.97 -14.64 -6.53
CA TRP A 94 -3.26 -13.98 -6.36
C TRP A 94 -3.07 -12.49 -6.15
N VAL A 95 -3.67 -11.68 -7.02
CA VAL A 95 -3.63 -10.23 -7.03
C VAL A 95 -5.03 -9.68 -6.81
N ASN A 96 -5.21 -8.82 -5.81
CA ASN A 96 -6.48 -8.15 -5.55
C ASN A 96 -6.53 -6.83 -6.33
N ALA A 97 -7.46 -6.70 -7.26
CA ALA A 97 -7.62 -5.52 -8.11
C ALA A 97 -8.83 -4.65 -7.73
N ALA A 98 -9.37 -4.80 -6.52
CA ALA A 98 -10.52 -4.01 -6.06
C ALA A 98 -10.22 -2.50 -5.96
N THR A 99 -8.98 -2.11 -5.70
CA THR A 99 -8.47 -0.73 -5.76
C THR A 99 -7.04 -0.72 -6.28
N VAL A 100 -6.58 0.44 -6.76
CA VAL A 100 -5.19 0.62 -7.22
C VAL A 100 -4.20 0.26 -6.11
N ALA A 101 -4.44 0.71 -4.88
CA ALA A 101 -3.57 0.46 -3.74
C ALA A 101 -3.46 -1.05 -3.40
N ARG A 102 -4.58 -1.80 -3.46
CA ARG A 102 -4.56 -3.26 -3.23
C ARG A 102 -3.88 -4.04 -4.35
N PHE A 103 -4.03 -3.56 -5.56
CA PHE A 103 -3.32 -4.15 -6.69
C PHE A 103 -1.81 -4.00 -6.51
N GLU A 104 -1.36 -2.79 -6.18
CA GLU A 104 0.04 -2.47 -5.91
C GLU A 104 0.60 -3.27 -4.71
N GLU A 105 -0.12 -3.32 -3.59
CA GLU A 105 0.22 -4.13 -2.41
C GLU A 105 0.40 -5.62 -2.77
N SER A 106 -0.51 -6.16 -3.59
CA SER A 106 -0.44 -7.56 -4.00
C SER A 106 0.81 -7.86 -4.84
N LEU A 107 1.15 -6.97 -5.79
CA LEU A 107 2.36 -7.13 -6.60
C LEU A 107 3.63 -6.98 -5.76
N ASN A 108 3.67 -6.03 -4.85
CA ASN A 108 4.80 -5.82 -3.94
C ASN A 108 5.04 -7.05 -3.06
N ARG A 109 3.98 -7.67 -2.53
CA ARG A 109 4.09 -8.91 -1.76
C ARG A 109 4.65 -10.06 -2.59
N ILE A 110 4.21 -10.23 -3.84
CA ILE A 110 4.73 -11.26 -4.75
C ILE A 110 6.22 -10.99 -5.04
N ALA A 111 6.58 -9.75 -5.34
CA ALA A 111 7.97 -9.37 -5.62
C ALA A 111 8.90 -9.64 -4.44
N SER A 112 8.47 -9.32 -3.21
CA SER A 112 9.25 -9.55 -2.00
C SER A 112 9.52 -11.03 -1.73
N GLU A 113 8.56 -11.91 -2.01
CA GLU A 113 8.72 -13.36 -1.81
C GLU A 113 9.81 -13.97 -2.71
N PHE A 114 9.94 -13.44 -3.91
CA PHE A 114 11.00 -13.89 -4.83
C PHE A 114 12.34 -13.17 -4.63
N SER A 115 12.45 -12.35 -3.58
CA SER A 115 13.61 -11.46 -3.42
C SER A 115 13.87 -10.67 -4.71
N ILE A 116 12.81 -10.47 -5.51
CA ILE A 116 12.80 -9.48 -6.57
C ILE A 116 12.70 -8.17 -5.79
N ASN A 117 13.83 -7.84 -5.18
CA ASN A 117 13.95 -6.64 -4.41
C ASN A 117 13.91 -5.48 -5.40
N ALA A 118 12.75 -4.83 -5.47
CA ALA A 118 12.85 -3.40 -5.54
C ALA A 118 13.59 -3.03 -4.25
N PRO A 119 14.83 -2.62 -4.37
CA PRO A 119 15.56 -2.15 -3.23
C PRO A 119 14.77 -0.96 -2.71
N ASP A 120 14.07 -1.16 -1.65
CA ASP A 120 13.25 -0.30 -0.84
C ASP A 120 12.14 0.56 -1.45
N GLY A 121 11.01 0.24 -0.95
CA GLY A 121 9.90 1.16 -0.91
C GLY A 121 9.19 1.35 -2.23
N ALA A 122 8.59 0.28 -2.73
CA ALA A 122 7.31 0.32 -3.42
C ALA A 122 7.22 0.85 -4.86
N SER A 123 8.10 1.68 -5.40
CA SER A 123 7.80 2.24 -6.72
C SER A 123 8.05 1.31 -7.90
N ASP A 124 8.94 0.34 -7.77
CA ASP A 124 9.39 -0.47 -8.92
C ASP A 124 9.08 -1.97 -8.83
N ALA A 125 8.67 -2.48 -7.66
CA ALA A 125 8.43 -3.90 -7.45
C ALA A 125 7.43 -4.49 -8.44
N ALA A 126 6.38 -3.75 -8.77
CA ALA A 126 5.36 -4.18 -9.73
C ALA A 126 5.93 -4.31 -11.17
N GLN A 127 6.80 -3.39 -11.57
CA GLN A 127 7.43 -3.46 -12.89
C GLN A 127 8.51 -4.55 -12.93
N LEU A 128 9.35 -4.63 -11.91
CA LEU A 128 10.37 -5.68 -11.81
C LEU A 128 9.75 -7.07 -11.78
N LEU A 129 8.63 -7.22 -11.08
CA LEU A 129 7.85 -8.47 -11.09
C LEU A 129 7.30 -8.78 -12.47
N LYS A 130 6.77 -7.77 -13.18
CA LYS A 130 6.30 -7.93 -14.56
C LYS A 130 7.43 -8.39 -15.46
N ASP A 131 8.57 -7.68 -15.47
CA ASP A 131 9.72 -7.98 -16.30
C ASP A 131 10.29 -9.38 -15.98
N TRP A 132 10.32 -9.74 -14.69
CA TRP A 132 10.74 -11.06 -14.24
C TRP A 132 9.80 -12.17 -14.72
N LEU A 133 8.47 -11.96 -14.66
CA LEU A 133 7.46 -12.93 -15.14
C LEU A 133 7.41 -13.05 -16.67
N GLU A 134 7.95 -12.09 -17.40
CA GLU A 134 8.06 -12.10 -18.87
C GLU A 134 9.29 -12.89 -19.36
N VAL A 135 10.23 -13.25 -18.48
CA VAL A 135 11.42 -14.04 -18.84
C VAL A 135 11.05 -15.51 -19.01
N GLU A 136 11.44 -16.12 -20.13
CA GLU A 136 11.07 -17.49 -20.53
C GLU A 136 11.54 -18.60 -19.55
N HIS A 137 12.48 -18.33 -18.67
CA HIS A 137 13.14 -19.33 -17.82
C HIS A 137 12.42 -19.63 -16.49
N ILE A 138 11.33 -18.91 -16.18
CA ILE A 138 10.65 -19.01 -14.87
C ILE A 138 9.73 -20.24 -14.77
N GLY A 139 9.43 -20.89 -15.90
CA GLY A 139 8.49 -22.02 -15.94
C GLY A 139 7.01 -21.55 -15.98
N PRO A 140 6.06 -22.48 -15.93
CA PRO A 140 4.64 -22.15 -16.02
C PRO A 140 4.13 -21.44 -14.77
N TRP A 141 3.31 -20.41 -14.95
CA TRP A 141 2.64 -19.69 -13.87
C TRP A 141 1.19 -19.33 -14.19
N LEU A 142 0.40 -19.21 -13.13
CA LEU A 142 -0.97 -18.72 -13.17
C LEU A 142 -1.08 -17.51 -12.24
N MET A 143 -1.58 -16.38 -12.76
CA MET A 143 -1.92 -15.21 -11.95
C MET A 143 -3.42 -14.98 -12.00
N VAL A 144 -4.06 -15.01 -10.84
CA VAL A 144 -5.46 -14.60 -10.66
C VAL A 144 -5.47 -13.12 -10.33
N ILE A 145 -6.27 -12.35 -11.07
CA ILE A 145 -6.50 -10.92 -10.84
C ILE A 145 -7.96 -10.77 -10.46
N ASP A 146 -8.19 -10.70 -9.16
CA ASP A 146 -9.52 -10.78 -8.57
C ASP A 146 -10.14 -9.39 -8.33
N ASN A 147 -11.45 -9.26 -8.58
CA ASN A 147 -12.24 -8.05 -8.39
C ASN A 147 -11.86 -6.85 -9.29
N VAL A 148 -11.66 -7.07 -10.59
CA VAL A 148 -11.50 -5.99 -11.59
C VAL A 148 -12.88 -5.37 -11.90
N ASP A 149 -13.51 -4.77 -10.90
CA ASP A 149 -14.88 -4.25 -11.00
C ASP A 149 -14.93 -2.77 -11.40
N ASP A 150 -13.89 -2.01 -11.08
CA ASP A 150 -13.75 -0.59 -11.38
C ASP A 150 -12.87 -0.37 -12.61
N GLU A 151 -13.51 -0.01 -13.72
CA GLU A 151 -12.85 0.27 -15.01
C GLU A 151 -11.86 1.42 -14.90
N ASP A 152 -12.26 2.51 -14.24
CA ASP A 152 -11.43 3.70 -14.12
C ASP A 152 -10.22 3.45 -13.21
N ALA A 153 -10.39 2.73 -12.09
CA ALA A 153 -9.29 2.34 -11.23
C ALA A 153 -8.29 1.44 -11.97
N PHE A 154 -8.75 0.46 -12.75
CA PHE A 154 -7.89 -0.52 -13.39
C PHE A 154 -7.18 0.00 -14.65
N PHE A 155 -7.86 0.79 -15.50
CA PHE A 155 -7.31 1.26 -16.78
C PHE A 155 -6.79 2.69 -16.74
N ARG A 156 -7.19 3.52 -15.76
CA ARG A 156 -6.84 4.94 -15.68
C ARG A 156 -6.28 5.35 -14.33
N GLY A 157 -6.61 4.63 -13.27
CA GLY A 157 -6.09 4.85 -11.92
C GLY A 157 -4.56 4.69 -11.91
N LYS A 158 -3.86 5.57 -11.22
CA LYS A 158 -2.41 5.56 -11.20
C LYS A 158 -1.89 4.98 -9.89
N MET A 159 -1.03 3.99 -10.02
CA MET A 159 -0.20 3.44 -8.94
C MET A 159 0.87 4.46 -8.52
N THR A 160 1.54 4.21 -7.43
CA THR A 160 2.67 5.03 -6.94
C THR A 160 3.74 5.25 -8.03
N ILE A 161 3.94 4.25 -8.89
CA ILE A 161 4.87 4.31 -10.04
C ILE A 161 4.34 5.09 -11.26
N GLY A 162 3.17 5.74 -11.14
CA GLY A 162 2.55 6.48 -12.24
C GLY A 162 1.96 5.65 -13.38
N LYS A 163 2.06 4.32 -13.34
CA LYS A 163 1.42 3.37 -14.26
C LYS A 163 0.03 2.99 -13.79
N THR A 164 -0.80 2.55 -14.72
CA THR A 164 -2.09 1.94 -14.37
C THR A 164 -1.90 0.46 -14.01
N PRO A 165 -2.80 -0.14 -13.21
CA PRO A 165 -2.80 -1.58 -12.97
C PRO A 165 -2.72 -2.41 -14.26
N SER A 166 -3.46 -2.03 -15.29
CA SER A 166 -3.46 -2.73 -16.58
C SER A 166 -2.11 -2.71 -17.30
N GLU A 167 -1.30 -1.66 -17.15
CA GLU A 167 0.04 -1.56 -17.72
C GLU A 167 1.07 -2.46 -17.00
N CYS A 168 0.78 -2.82 -15.74
CA CYS A 168 1.64 -3.68 -14.92
C CYS A 168 1.32 -5.18 -15.05
N ILE A 169 0.34 -5.55 -15.89
CA ILE A 169 0.05 -6.95 -16.17
C ILE A 169 1.17 -7.56 -17.03
N PRO A 170 1.77 -8.70 -16.62
CA PRO A 170 2.79 -9.37 -17.42
C PRO A 170 2.24 -9.89 -18.76
N ASN A 171 3.08 -9.94 -19.79
CA ASN A 171 2.75 -10.53 -21.08
C ASN A 171 3.77 -11.64 -21.41
N SER A 172 3.41 -12.90 -21.13
CA SER A 172 4.31 -14.06 -21.28
C SER A 172 3.55 -15.26 -21.83
N GLN A 173 4.20 -16.02 -22.73
CA GLN A 173 3.62 -17.25 -23.29
C GLN A 173 3.60 -18.42 -22.29
N THR A 174 4.45 -18.37 -21.26
CA THR A 174 4.51 -19.40 -20.20
C THR A 174 3.53 -19.13 -19.07
N GLY A 175 2.95 -17.92 -19.00
CA GLY A 175 2.03 -17.48 -17.98
C GLY A 175 0.58 -17.44 -18.42
N SER A 176 -0.34 -17.74 -17.51
CA SER A 176 -1.79 -17.65 -17.73
C SER A 176 -2.39 -16.61 -16.79
N LEU A 177 -3.34 -15.82 -17.28
CA LEU A 177 -4.06 -14.79 -16.53
C LEU A 177 -5.54 -15.15 -16.39
N LEU A 178 -6.03 -15.18 -15.15
CA LEU A 178 -7.44 -15.41 -14.85
C LEU A 178 -8.02 -14.20 -14.12
N PHE A 179 -8.94 -13.50 -14.75
CA PHE A 179 -9.58 -12.32 -14.19
C PHE A 179 -10.95 -12.66 -13.60
N THR A 180 -11.34 -11.94 -12.55
CA THR A 180 -12.73 -11.92 -12.09
C THR A 180 -13.28 -10.51 -12.11
N THR A 181 -14.51 -10.32 -12.60
CA THR A 181 -15.15 -9.00 -12.68
C THR A 181 -16.67 -9.12 -12.69
N ARG A 182 -17.36 -8.05 -12.31
CA ARG A 182 -18.81 -7.88 -12.51
C ARG A 182 -19.14 -7.19 -13.81
N SER A 183 -18.19 -6.41 -14.35
CA SER A 183 -18.37 -5.65 -15.57
C SER A 183 -18.15 -6.52 -16.81
N ARG A 184 -19.21 -6.69 -17.60
CA ARG A 184 -19.11 -7.41 -18.87
C ARG A 184 -18.14 -6.72 -19.85
N LYS A 185 -18.10 -5.38 -19.82
CA LYS A 185 -17.18 -4.58 -20.64
C LYS A 185 -15.72 -4.88 -20.26
N VAL A 186 -15.39 -4.75 -18.97
CA VAL A 186 -14.04 -5.07 -18.47
C VAL A 186 -13.66 -6.50 -18.81
N ALA A 187 -14.59 -7.46 -18.65
CA ALA A 187 -14.32 -8.86 -18.96
C ALA A 187 -13.90 -9.06 -20.43
N PHE A 188 -14.55 -8.36 -21.37
CA PHE A 188 -14.16 -8.39 -22.79
C PHE A 188 -12.80 -7.76 -23.03
N ASP A 189 -12.51 -6.63 -22.37
CA ASP A 189 -11.25 -5.91 -22.57
C ASP A 189 -10.04 -6.73 -22.04
N VAL A 190 -10.16 -7.39 -20.87
CA VAL A 190 -9.07 -8.15 -20.26
C VAL A 190 -8.91 -9.57 -20.81
N ALA A 191 -9.99 -10.20 -21.31
CA ALA A 191 -9.96 -11.55 -21.87
C ALA A 191 -9.49 -11.60 -23.33
N ASN A 192 -9.47 -10.47 -24.05
CA ASN A 192 -9.15 -10.43 -25.48
C ASN A 192 -7.81 -11.15 -25.78
N PRO A 193 -7.76 -12.11 -26.74
CA PRO A 193 -8.79 -12.43 -27.74
C PRO A 193 -9.88 -13.45 -27.30
N ALA A 194 -9.81 -14.01 -26.10
CA ALA A 194 -10.81 -14.98 -25.64
C ALA A 194 -12.17 -14.33 -25.33
N THR A 195 -13.23 -15.14 -25.34
CA THR A 195 -14.56 -14.70 -24.92
C THR A 195 -14.69 -14.79 -23.39
N PRO A 196 -15.27 -13.80 -22.69
CA PRO A 196 -15.51 -13.90 -21.26
C PRO A 196 -16.43 -15.08 -20.90
N ILE A 197 -16.10 -15.75 -19.79
CA ILE A 197 -16.84 -16.87 -19.25
C ILE A 197 -17.89 -16.34 -18.27
N ALA A 198 -19.16 -16.53 -18.60
CA ALA A 198 -20.26 -16.09 -17.74
C ALA A 198 -20.48 -17.08 -16.60
N ILE A 199 -20.47 -16.58 -15.36
CA ILE A 199 -20.78 -17.37 -14.17
C ILE A 199 -22.25 -17.10 -13.78
N HIS A 200 -23.04 -18.16 -13.74
CA HIS A 200 -24.46 -18.14 -13.42
C HIS A 200 -24.71 -18.67 -12.00
N GLU A 201 -25.94 -18.64 -11.55
CA GLU A 201 -26.42 -19.25 -10.34
C GLU A 201 -26.10 -20.76 -10.32
N LEU A 202 -26.12 -21.39 -9.15
CA LEU A 202 -25.91 -22.85 -9.08
C LEU A 202 -27.05 -23.58 -9.80
N GLY A 203 -26.68 -24.64 -10.51
CA GLY A 203 -27.68 -25.55 -11.04
C GLY A 203 -28.41 -26.29 -9.91
N LYS A 204 -29.60 -26.81 -10.20
CA LYS A 204 -30.42 -27.54 -9.21
C LYS A 204 -29.63 -28.65 -8.50
N THR A 205 -28.90 -29.46 -9.25
CA THR A 205 -28.07 -30.56 -8.72
C THR A 205 -26.92 -30.04 -7.87
N GLU A 206 -26.23 -28.97 -8.33
CA GLU A 206 -25.14 -28.34 -7.60
C GLU A 206 -25.62 -27.69 -6.31
N GLY A 207 -26.78 -27.00 -6.34
CA GLY A 207 -27.37 -26.42 -5.15
C GLY A 207 -27.75 -27.45 -4.09
N LEU A 208 -28.36 -28.56 -4.51
CA LEU A 208 -28.64 -29.69 -3.62
C LEU A 208 -27.38 -30.26 -2.98
N GLU A 209 -26.34 -30.50 -3.77
CA GLU A 209 -25.06 -31.00 -3.26
C GLU A 209 -24.41 -30.01 -2.29
N PHE A 210 -24.49 -28.70 -2.61
CA PHE A 210 -23.93 -27.63 -1.78
C PHE A 210 -24.57 -27.56 -0.39
N VAL A 211 -25.91 -27.56 -0.33
CA VAL A 211 -26.64 -27.56 0.94
C VAL A 211 -26.42 -28.85 1.74
N LYS A 212 -26.47 -30.01 1.08
CA LYS A 212 -26.25 -31.32 1.72
C LYS A 212 -24.87 -31.45 2.35
N LYS A 213 -23.83 -30.94 1.70
CA LYS A 213 -22.47 -30.92 2.28
C LYS A 213 -22.39 -30.09 3.57
N GLN A 214 -23.16 -29.04 3.69
CA GLN A 214 -23.09 -28.14 4.85
C GLN A 214 -24.05 -28.54 5.97
N LEU A 215 -25.26 -29.09 5.68
CA LEU A 215 -26.26 -29.49 6.64
C LEU A 215 -26.22 -31.00 7.00
N GLN A 216 -25.18 -31.74 6.58
CA GLN A 216 -24.99 -33.19 6.89
C GLN A 216 -26.13 -34.09 6.42
N ASP A 217 -26.76 -33.77 5.29
CA ASP A 217 -27.76 -34.62 4.58
C ASP A 217 -29.00 -35.08 5.44
N THR A 218 -29.49 -34.22 6.31
CA THR A 218 -30.58 -34.55 7.25
C THR A 218 -31.96 -34.13 6.77
N GLU A 219 -32.04 -33.30 5.71
CA GLU A 219 -33.32 -32.67 5.28
C GLU A 219 -33.87 -33.32 3.99
N PRO A 220 -35.17 -33.42 3.85
CA PRO A 220 -35.83 -33.93 2.63
C PRO A 220 -35.47 -33.06 1.41
N GLU A 221 -35.20 -33.69 0.27
CA GLU A 221 -34.77 -33.02 -0.95
C GLU A 221 -35.76 -31.95 -1.45
N ASN A 222 -37.05 -32.18 -1.34
CA ASN A 222 -38.09 -31.21 -1.72
C ASN A 222 -38.02 -29.94 -0.86
N VAL A 223 -37.66 -30.03 0.42
CA VAL A 223 -37.55 -28.90 1.34
C VAL A 223 -36.24 -28.10 1.02
N VAL A 224 -35.17 -28.81 0.69
CA VAL A 224 -33.91 -28.17 0.22
C VAL A 224 -34.15 -27.42 -1.08
N LEU A 225 -34.92 -28.00 -2.02
CA LEU A 225 -35.23 -27.33 -3.29
C LEU A 225 -36.08 -26.06 -3.08
N GLU A 226 -37.04 -26.10 -2.14
CA GLU A 226 -37.83 -24.93 -1.78
C GLU A 226 -36.94 -23.79 -1.23
N LEU A 227 -35.96 -24.15 -0.39
CA LEU A 227 -34.98 -23.18 0.11
C LEU A 227 -34.17 -22.59 -1.03
N LEU A 228 -33.67 -23.42 -1.94
CA LEU A 228 -32.86 -22.98 -3.07
C LEU A 228 -33.62 -22.06 -4.02
N GLU A 229 -34.90 -22.34 -4.26
CA GLU A 229 -35.79 -21.49 -5.07
C GLU A 229 -35.99 -20.12 -4.45
N GLU A 230 -36.20 -20.05 -3.13
CA GLU A 230 -36.35 -18.77 -2.40
C GLU A 230 -35.05 -17.97 -2.32
N LEU A 231 -33.89 -18.63 -2.43
CA LEU A 231 -32.56 -18.02 -2.41
C LEU A 231 -31.99 -17.78 -3.81
N ASP A 232 -32.77 -17.91 -4.88
CA ASP A 232 -32.41 -17.72 -6.28
C ASP A 232 -31.15 -18.54 -6.66
N TYR A 233 -30.93 -19.69 -6.02
CA TYR A 233 -29.70 -20.51 -6.20
C TYR A 233 -28.39 -19.74 -6.04
N THR A 234 -28.43 -18.60 -5.35
CA THR A 234 -27.26 -17.71 -5.16
C THR A 234 -26.34 -18.27 -4.07
N PRO A 235 -25.08 -18.64 -4.38
CA PRO A 235 -24.17 -19.29 -3.41
C PRO A 235 -24.01 -18.53 -2.09
N LEU A 236 -23.86 -17.20 -2.15
CA LEU A 236 -23.69 -16.37 -0.95
C LEU A 236 -24.93 -16.38 -0.07
N ALA A 237 -26.14 -16.25 -0.66
CA ALA A 237 -27.39 -16.31 0.08
C ALA A 237 -27.58 -17.67 0.76
N ILE A 238 -27.26 -18.76 0.05
CA ILE A 238 -27.31 -20.13 0.59
C ILE A 238 -26.34 -20.29 1.74
N THR A 239 -25.09 -19.85 1.59
CA THR A 239 -24.08 -19.91 2.67
C THR A 239 -24.53 -19.19 3.92
N GLN A 240 -25.08 -17.98 3.79
CA GLN A 240 -25.60 -17.21 4.92
C GLN A 240 -26.81 -17.88 5.56
N ALA A 241 -27.76 -18.41 4.76
CA ALA A 241 -28.93 -19.12 5.26
C ALA A 241 -28.52 -20.38 6.05
N VAL A 242 -27.58 -21.16 5.51
CA VAL A 242 -27.08 -22.37 6.18
C VAL A 242 -26.36 -22.02 7.48
N ALA A 243 -25.48 -21.02 7.47
CA ALA A 243 -24.80 -20.55 8.68
C ALA A 243 -25.80 -20.09 9.78
N PHE A 244 -26.84 -19.37 9.36
CA PHE A 244 -27.93 -18.96 10.25
C PHE A 244 -28.65 -20.18 10.86
N MET A 245 -29.05 -21.15 10.05
CA MET A 245 -29.74 -22.36 10.49
C MET A 245 -28.89 -23.21 11.43
N VAL A 246 -27.63 -23.44 11.10
CA VAL A 246 -26.68 -24.19 11.94
C VAL A 246 -26.50 -23.50 13.29
N LYS A 247 -26.27 -22.19 13.30
CA LYS A 247 -26.08 -21.42 14.54
C LYS A 247 -27.36 -21.37 15.39
N GLY A 248 -28.53 -21.25 14.76
CA GLY A 248 -29.84 -21.22 15.41
C GLY A 248 -30.37 -22.60 15.76
N GLN A 249 -29.71 -23.68 15.40
CA GLN A 249 -30.19 -25.08 15.54
C GLN A 249 -31.64 -25.25 15.00
N MET A 250 -31.93 -24.67 13.84
CA MET A 250 -33.27 -24.67 13.25
C MET A 250 -33.32 -25.46 11.93
N THR A 251 -34.51 -25.97 11.63
CA THR A 251 -34.77 -26.66 10.36
C THR A 251 -34.93 -25.68 9.22
N ILE A 252 -34.78 -26.19 7.98
CA ILE A 252 -35.06 -25.38 6.77
C ILE A 252 -36.46 -24.80 6.79
N GLN A 253 -37.47 -25.54 7.23
CA GLN A 253 -38.84 -25.04 7.29
C GLN A 253 -39.00 -23.85 8.24
N GLN A 254 -38.37 -23.92 9.42
CA GLN A 254 -38.38 -22.82 10.38
C GLN A 254 -37.68 -21.56 9.82
N TYR A 255 -36.56 -21.76 9.09
CA TYR A 255 -35.90 -20.67 8.39
C TYR A 255 -36.81 -20.05 7.32
N LEU A 256 -37.42 -20.86 6.45
CA LEU A 256 -38.30 -20.39 5.39
C LEU A 256 -39.50 -19.60 5.93
N GLU A 257 -40.10 -20.03 7.05
CA GLU A 257 -41.15 -19.27 7.71
C GLU A 257 -40.65 -17.88 8.15
N GLN A 258 -39.48 -17.77 8.76
CA GLN A 258 -38.91 -16.48 9.18
C GLN A 258 -38.54 -15.62 7.98
N TYR A 259 -37.93 -16.22 6.97
CA TYR A 259 -37.53 -15.55 5.73
C TYR A 259 -38.74 -14.94 5.00
N ARG A 260 -39.84 -15.65 4.92
CA ARG A 260 -41.06 -15.18 4.28
C ARG A 260 -41.80 -14.11 5.10
N ARG A 261 -41.77 -14.19 6.43
CA ARG A 261 -42.35 -13.15 7.31
C ARG A 261 -41.65 -11.80 7.16
N ASN A 262 -40.34 -11.80 7.01
CA ASN A 262 -39.53 -10.59 6.85
C ASN A 262 -39.54 -10.02 5.40
N GLY A 263 -40.13 -10.75 4.45
CA GLY A 263 -40.16 -10.39 3.03
C GLY A 263 -41.23 -9.39 2.59
N THR A 264 -42.03 -8.79 3.53
CA THR A 264 -43.14 -7.90 3.18
C THR A 264 -42.74 -6.44 2.91
N THR A 265 -41.50 -6.07 3.14
CA THR A 265 -40.99 -4.74 2.79
C THR A 265 -40.01 -4.88 1.61
N LYS A 266 -40.46 -4.52 0.41
CA LYS A 266 -39.50 -4.38 -0.73
C LYS A 266 -38.46 -3.35 -0.33
N PRO A 267 -37.18 -3.69 -0.23
CA PRO A 267 -36.16 -2.69 -0.12
C PRO A 267 -36.04 -2.01 -1.50
N ALA A 268 -36.68 -0.85 -1.63
CA ALA A 268 -36.29 0.07 -2.68
C ALA A 268 -34.92 0.59 -2.30
N LEU A 269 -33.87 0.00 -2.88
CA LEU A 269 -32.51 0.51 -2.74
C LEU A 269 -32.51 1.95 -3.26
N PRO A 270 -32.19 2.95 -2.41
CA PRO A 270 -32.26 4.35 -2.82
C PRO A 270 -31.21 4.65 -3.90
N ASN A 271 -31.65 5.35 -4.96
CA ASN A 271 -30.83 5.93 -6.01
C ASN A 271 -29.93 7.07 -5.49
N HIS A 272 -29.28 6.92 -4.34
CA HIS A 272 -28.34 7.92 -3.86
C HIS A 272 -26.92 7.59 -4.33
N GLU A 273 -26.36 8.54 -5.05
CA GLU A 273 -24.98 8.64 -5.48
C GLU A 273 -24.00 8.36 -4.33
N LEU A 274 -23.77 7.08 -4.06
CA LEU A 274 -22.53 6.66 -3.43
C LEU A 274 -21.48 6.82 -4.54
N SER A 275 -20.60 7.79 -4.36
CA SER A 275 -19.50 8.14 -5.21
C SER A 275 -18.92 6.89 -5.92
N ASN A 276 -19.10 6.83 -7.19
CA ASN A 276 -18.41 6.10 -8.27
C ASN A 276 -18.17 4.58 -8.19
N HIS A 277 -18.56 3.82 -7.16
CA HIS A 277 -18.23 2.40 -7.07
C HIS A 277 -19.44 1.54 -6.68
N SER A 278 -20.17 1.06 -7.68
CA SER A 278 -21.21 0.04 -7.66
C SER A 278 -22.65 0.55 -7.39
N ARG A 279 -23.48 0.38 -8.39
CA ARG A 279 -24.93 0.60 -8.32
C ARG A 279 -25.56 -0.38 -7.31
N PRO A 280 -26.48 0.08 -6.46
CA PRO A 280 -27.27 -0.79 -5.58
C PRO A 280 -28.08 -1.89 -6.31
N GLU A 281 -28.32 -1.73 -7.60
CA GLU A 281 -29.03 -2.67 -8.47
C GLU A 281 -28.36 -4.05 -8.59
N ASP A 282 -27.08 -4.18 -8.18
CA ASP A 282 -26.31 -5.42 -8.32
C ASP A 282 -26.39 -6.38 -7.12
N THR A 283 -27.14 -6.01 -6.02
CA THR A 283 -27.29 -6.89 -4.87
C THR A 283 -28.53 -7.75 -5.03
N PRO A 284 -28.41 -9.09 -5.13
CA PRO A 284 -29.58 -9.98 -5.18
C PRO A 284 -30.45 -9.79 -3.94
N GLU A 285 -31.77 -9.73 -4.13
CA GLU A 285 -32.75 -9.55 -3.04
C GLU A 285 -32.64 -10.66 -1.99
N SER A 286 -32.34 -11.88 -2.43
CA SER A 286 -32.11 -13.05 -1.58
C SER A 286 -30.94 -12.85 -0.62
N VAL A 287 -29.84 -12.22 -1.07
CA VAL A 287 -28.67 -11.91 -0.20
C VAL A 287 -29.05 -10.88 0.85
N ALA A 288 -29.74 -9.80 0.46
CA ALA A 288 -30.14 -8.75 1.39
C ALA A 288 -31.10 -9.27 2.47
N LYS A 289 -32.06 -10.13 2.10
CA LYS A 289 -33.01 -10.75 3.04
C LYS A 289 -32.33 -11.74 4.01
N SER A 290 -31.46 -12.63 3.50
CA SER A 290 -30.69 -13.57 4.32
C SER A 290 -29.80 -12.85 5.31
N TRP A 291 -29.12 -11.79 4.83
CA TRP A 291 -28.29 -10.93 5.67
C TRP A 291 -29.10 -10.26 6.79
N LYS A 292 -30.29 -9.69 6.47
CA LYS A 292 -31.13 -9.01 7.47
C LYS A 292 -31.52 -9.94 8.61
N LEU A 293 -31.91 -11.18 8.29
CA LEU A 293 -32.24 -12.18 9.32
C LEU A 293 -31.04 -12.48 10.22
N SER A 294 -29.86 -12.70 9.62
CA SER A 294 -28.63 -12.95 10.35
C SER A 294 -28.25 -11.77 11.23
N PHE A 295 -28.35 -10.54 10.70
CA PHE A 295 -28.01 -9.33 11.43
C PHE A 295 -28.95 -9.09 12.64
N GLU A 296 -30.27 -9.26 12.47
CA GLU A 296 -31.22 -9.14 13.56
C GLU A 296 -30.96 -10.17 14.67
N ALA A 297 -30.65 -11.41 14.32
CA ALA A 297 -30.28 -12.44 15.31
C ALA A 297 -28.98 -12.10 16.05
N ILE A 298 -27.97 -11.64 15.33
CA ILE A 298 -26.69 -11.19 15.90
C ILE A 298 -26.91 -10.03 16.85
N ARG A 299 -27.68 -9.01 16.44
CA ARG A 299 -27.97 -7.82 17.24
C ARG A 299 -28.71 -8.16 18.53
N ASN A 300 -29.65 -9.12 18.48
CA ASN A 300 -30.39 -9.57 19.63
C ASN A 300 -29.57 -10.43 20.59
N SER A 301 -28.63 -11.23 20.09
CA SER A 301 -27.80 -12.10 20.90
C SER A 301 -26.52 -11.42 21.45
N ASN A 302 -25.87 -10.59 20.65
CA ASN A 302 -24.68 -9.84 21.02
C ASN A 302 -24.66 -8.47 20.30
N PRO A 303 -25.15 -7.38 20.94
CA PRO A 303 -25.12 -6.05 20.36
C PRO A 303 -23.72 -5.59 19.93
N LYS A 304 -22.65 -6.00 20.64
CA LYS A 304 -21.26 -5.65 20.29
C LYS A 304 -20.81 -6.26 18.96
N ALA A 305 -21.32 -7.44 18.60
CA ALA A 305 -21.08 -8.02 17.29
C ALA A 305 -21.76 -7.23 16.17
N ALA A 306 -22.96 -6.70 16.42
CA ALA A 306 -23.62 -5.79 15.49
C ALA A 306 -22.84 -4.46 15.34
N ASP A 307 -22.37 -3.91 16.45
CA ASP A 307 -21.52 -2.72 16.49
C ASP A 307 -20.23 -2.93 15.69
N LEU A 308 -19.53 -4.06 15.89
CA LEU A 308 -18.34 -4.44 15.14
C LEU A 308 -18.61 -4.52 13.63
N LEU A 309 -19.74 -5.12 13.23
CA LEU A 309 -20.13 -5.20 11.83
C LEU A 309 -20.40 -3.80 11.25
N CYS A 310 -21.04 -2.92 12.00
CA CYS A 310 -21.24 -1.53 11.60
C CYS A 310 -19.91 -0.79 11.38
N LEU A 311 -18.93 -0.98 12.26
CA LEU A 311 -17.60 -0.39 12.14
C LEU A 311 -16.85 -0.92 10.92
N ILE A 312 -16.84 -2.24 10.71
CA ILE A 312 -16.17 -2.91 9.56
C ILE A 312 -16.60 -2.30 8.22
N ASN A 313 -17.82 -1.78 8.12
CA ASN A 313 -18.33 -1.18 6.89
C ASN A 313 -17.61 0.10 6.44
N PHE A 314 -16.87 0.72 7.30
CA PHE A 314 -16.14 1.96 7.01
C PHE A 314 -14.67 1.74 6.67
N PHE A 315 -14.23 0.48 6.61
CA PHE A 315 -12.92 0.09 6.11
C PHE A 315 -13.04 -0.57 4.73
N GLN A 316 -11.93 -0.71 4.06
CA GLN A 316 -11.88 -1.53 2.87
C GLN A 316 -12.17 -3.00 3.25
N HIS A 317 -12.99 -3.70 2.48
CA HIS A 317 -13.65 -4.95 2.87
C HIS A 317 -12.73 -6.19 3.00
N HIS A 318 -11.46 -6.10 2.62
CA HIS A 318 -10.47 -7.17 2.75
C HIS A 318 -9.28 -6.75 3.59
N GLY A 319 -8.72 -7.70 4.36
CA GLY A 319 -7.49 -7.53 5.11
C GLY A 319 -7.56 -6.41 6.14
N ILE A 320 -8.66 -6.32 6.89
CA ILE A 320 -8.84 -5.32 7.95
C ILE A 320 -8.03 -5.76 9.17
N PRO A 321 -6.97 -5.06 9.54
CA PRO A 321 -6.16 -5.45 10.69
C PRO A 321 -6.95 -5.35 11.98
N ALA A 322 -6.76 -6.31 12.88
CA ALA A 322 -7.41 -6.34 14.19
C ALA A 322 -7.22 -5.03 14.98
N ILE A 323 -6.05 -4.38 14.83
CA ILE A 323 -5.75 -3.12 15.51
C ILE A 323 -6.72 -1.98 15.17
N LEU A 324 -7.30 -1.98 13.98
CA LEU A 324 -8.32 -0.99 13.58
C LEU A 324 -9.69 -1.23 14.24
N LEU A 325 -9.92 -2.45 14.73
CA LEU A 325 -11.20 -2.89 15.24
C LEU A 325 -11.22 -3.01 16.78
N GLN A 326 -10.08 -3.25 17.41
CA GLN A 326 -9.98 -3.54 18.85
C GLN A 326 -9.98 -2.28 19.71
N ASP A 327 -9.39 -1.18 19.25
CA ASP A 327 -9.18 0.03 20.05
C ASP A 327 -10.26 1.07 19.74
N THR A 328 -11.52 0.71 20.05
CA THR A 328 -12.65 1.63 19.90
C THR A 328 -13.42 1.74 21.21
N ASP A 329 -13.81 2.96 21.58
CA ASP A 329 -14.59 3.26 22.80
C ASP A 329 -15.90 2.45 22.87
N GLU A 330 -16.40 1.99 21.71
CA GLU A 330 -17.71 1.33 21.57
C GLU A 330 -17.67 -0.18 21.76
N LEU A 331 -16.55 -0.86 21.43
CA LEU A 331 -16.46 -2.32 21.46
C LEU A 331 -16.02 -2.89 22.81
N GLY A 332 -15.42 -2.08 23.67
CA GLY A 332 -14.96 -2.50 24.99
C GLY A 332 -13.57 -3.18 24.95
N ASP A 333 -13.33 -4.10 25.88
CA ASP A 333 -12.05 -4.79 26.01
C ASP A 333 -11.85 -5.90 24.96
N SER A 334 -10.63 -6.44 24.90
CA SER A 334 -10.23 -7.47 23.92
C SER A 334 -11.07 -8.75 23.99
N SER A 335 -11.71 -9.07 25.13
CA SER A 335 -12.55 -10.28 25.27
C SER A 335 -13.87 -10.12 24.57
N HIS A 336 -14.49 -8.95 24.66
CA HIS A 336 -15.75 -8.64 23.95
C HIS A 336 -15.54 -8.59 22.43
N PHE A 337 -14.41 -8.04 21.98
CA PHE A 337 -14.05 -8.06 20.58
C PHE A 337 -13.93 -9.50 20.02
N GLN A 338 -13.22 -10.38 20.75
CA GLN A 338 -13.07 -11.77 20.32
C GLN A 338 -14.41 -12.51 20.24
N GLU A 339 -15.26 -12.36 21.25
CA GLU A 339 -16.61 -12.95 21.25
C GLU A 339 -17.48 -12.42 20.08
N ALA A 340 -17.39 -11.13 19.81
CA ALA A 340 -18.10 -10.49 18.69
C ALA A 340 -17.61 -11.02 17.33
N ALA A 341 -16.30 -11.11 17.15
CA ALA A 341 -15.70 -11.61 15.91
C ALA A 341 -16.04 -13.10 15.67
N GLU A 342 -15.96 -13.94 16.71
CA GLU A 342 -16.35 -15.36 16.64
C GLU A 342 -17.81 -15.53 16.26
N LEU A 343 -18.71 -14.69 16.80
CA LEU A 343 -20.11 -14.72 16.42
C LEU A 343 -20.31 -14.34 14.94
N LEU A 344 -19.66 -13.29 14.47
CA LEU A 344 -19.76 -12.87 13.07
C LEU A 344 -19.22 -13.94 12.11
N LYS A 345 -18.10 -14.62 12.48
CA LYS A 345 -17.57 -15.76 11.73
C LYS A 345 -18.55 -16.93 11.69
N ALA A 346 -19.19 -17.23 12.82
CA ALA A 346 -20.17 -18.30 12.90
C ALA A 346 -21.42 -18.09 12.02
N PHE A 347 -21.75 -16.83 11.70
CA PHE A 347 -22.80 -16.47 10.74
C PHE A 347 -22.28 -16.29 9.30
N SER A 348 -21.02 -16.59 9.04
CA SER A 348 -20.37 -16.38 7.72
C SER A 348 -20.50 -14.94 7.19
N ILE A 349 -20.46 -13.97 8.10
CA ILE A 349 -20.52 -12.53 7.82
C ILE A 349 -19.11 -11.98 7.57
N ILE A 350 -18.12 -12.46 8.35
CA ILE A 350 -16.72 -12.14 8.21
C ILE A 350 -15.89 -13.40 8.16
N ASP A 351 -14.75 -13.30 7.49
CA ASP A 351 -13.68 -14.29 7.47
C ASP A 351 -12.42 -13.69 8.11
N GLU A 352 -11.56 -14.54 8.66
CA GLU A 352 -10.27 -14.15 9.23
C GLU A 352 -9.15 -14.96 8.57
N ASN A 353 -8.09 -14.28 8.17
CA ASN A 353 -6.88 -14.91 7.61
C ASN A 353 -5.64 -14.17 8.11
N ASP A 354 -4.45 -14.57 7.64
CA ASP A 354 -3.16 -13.96 8.02
C ASP A 354 -3.10 -12.44 7.74
N SER A 355 -3.89 -11.94 6.79
CA SER A 355 -3.97 -10.52 6.45
C SER A 355 -4.95 -9.74 7.33
N GLY A 356 -5.72 -10.40 8.19
CA GLY A 356 -6.75 -9.81 9.04
C GLY A 356 -8.17 -10.23 8.68
N PHE A 357 -9.15 -9.42 9.07
CA PHE A 357 -10.56 -9.68 8.83
C PHE A 357 -11.00 -9.25 7.44
N SER A 358 -11.93 -10.00 6.87
CA SER A 358 -12.52 -9.68 5.57
C SER A 358 -14.04 -9.89 5.62
N THR A 359 -14.78 -9.12 4.85
CA THR A 359 -16.22 -9.30 4.67
C THR A 359 -16.55 -9.26 3.18
N HIS A 360 -17.63 -9.95 2.82
CA HIS A 360 -18.07 -9.89 1.43
C HIS A 360 -18.67 -8.50 1.12
N ARG A 361 -18.33 -7.92 -0.04
CA ARG A 361 -18.78 -6.58 -0.43
C ARG A 361 -20.30 -6.40 -0.39
N LEU A 362 -21.08 -7.43 -0.75
CA LEU A 362 -22.55 -7.36 -0.66
C LEU A 362 -23.04 -7.30 0.78
N VAL A 363 -22.37 -7.97 1.72
CA VAL A 363 -22.65 -7.86 3.16
C VAL A 363 -22.38 -6.43 3.62
N GLN A 364 -21.27 -5.86 3.18
CA GLN A 364 -20.94 -4.47 3.48
C GLN A 364 -22.00 -3.50 2.93
N LEU A 365 -22.45 -3.67 1.69
CA LEU A 365 -23.51 -2.88 1.08
C LEU A 365 -24.85 -3.04 1.81
N ALA A 366 -25.24 -4.27 2.16
CA ALA A 366 -26.48 -4.54 2.89
C ALA A 366 -26.47 -3.92 4.30
N THR A 367 -25.32 -4.00 5.00
CA THR A 367 -25.16 -3.37 6.33
C THR A 367 -25.21 -1.84 6.22
N ARG A 368 -24.57 -1.28 5.18
CA ARG A 368 -24.57 0.16 4.92
C ARG A 368 -25.99 0.68 4.66
N TRP A 369 -26.71 0.00 3.75
CA TRP A 369 -28.09 0.32 3.47
C TRP A 369 -28.96 0.24 4.73
N TRP A 370 -28.82 -0.82 5.53
CA TRP A 370 -29.58 -0.95 6.79
C TRP A 370 -29.28 0.21 7.76
N LEU A 371 -28.02 0.61 7.91
CA LEU A 371 -27.63 1.75 8.73
C LEU A 371 -28.28 3.05 8.24
N GLU A 372 -28.35 3.26 6.94
CA GLU A 372 -28.91 4.47 6.33
C GLU A 372 -30.42 4.55 6.48
N GLU A 373 -31.13 3.43 6.50
CA GLU A 373 -32.58 3.35 6.64
C GLU A 373 -33.05 3.29 8.10
N GLU A 374 -32.47 2.40 8.89
CA GLU A 374 -32.95 2.10 10.25
C GLU A 374 -32.25 2.94 11.34
N SER A 375 -31.05 3.41 11.09
CA SER A 375 -30.23 4.17 12.05
C SER A 375 -29.42 5.28 11.38
N PRO A 376 -30.08 6.17 10.60
CA PRO A 376 -29.36 7.19 9.81
C PRO A 376 -28.50 8.15 10.66
N GLN A 377 -28.83 8.31 11.93
CA GLN A 377 -28.06 9.09 12.91
C GLN A 377 -26.75 8.42 13.31
N ASP A 378 -26.63 7.09 13.17
CA ASP A 378 -25.46 6.33 13.58
C ASP A 378 -24.44 6.16 12.43
N VAL A 379 -24.79 6.50 11.20
CA VAL A 379 -23.90 6.36 10.04
C VAL A 379 -22.63 7.18 10.22
N ASP A 380 -22.77 8.46 10.51
CA ASP A 380 -21.63 9.37 10.74
C ASP A 380 -20.88 9.00 12.03
N LYS A 381 -21.55 8.46 13.04
CA LYS A 381 -20.92 7.94 14.26
C LYS A 381 -19.90 6.83 13.93
N TRP A 382 -20.31 5.83 13.16
CA TRP A 382 -19.43 4.72 12.81
C TRP A 382 -18.31 5.14 11.84
N ALA A 383 -18.61 6.03 10.90
CA ALA A 383 -17.61 6.64 10.04
C ALA A 383 -16.56 7.40 10.87
N PHE A 384 -16.99 8.14 11.88
CA PHE A 384 -16.09 8.87 12.77
C PHE A 384 -15.22 7.94 13.63
N GLN A 385 -15.78 6.84 14.13
CA GLN A 385 -15.01 5.82 14.86
C GLN A 385 -13.94 5.18 13.96
N ALA A 386 -14.29 4.85 12.72
CA ALA A 386 -13.32 4.33 11.76
C ALA A 386 -12.21 5.34 11.44
N LEU A 387 -12.58 6.61 11.24
CA LEU A 387 -11.61 7.70 11.03
C LEU A 387 -10.69 7.87 12.24
N LYS A 388 -11.24 7.88 13.46
CA LYS A 388 -10.50 7.99 14.71
C LYS A 388 -9.53 6.81 14.90
N SER A 389 -10.01 5.58 14.73
CA SER A 389 -9.19 4.38 14.83
C SER A 389 -8.07 4.37 13.79
N THR A 390 -8.39 4.65 12.52
CA THR A 390 -7.36 4.73 11.47
C THR A 390 -6.31 5.78 11.79
N THR A 391 -6.73 6.97 12.25
CA THR A 391 -5.80 8.06 12.58
C THR A 391 -4.90 7.73 13.77
N SER A 392 -5.42 7.04 14.77
CA SER A 392 -4.65 6.65 15.98
C SER A 392 -3.65 5.54 15.69
N GLN A 393 -3.99 4.60 14.79
CA GLN A 393 -3.16 3.44 14.46
C GLN A 393 -2.23 3.70 13.28
N PHE A 394 -2.54 4.69 12.42
CA PHE A 394 -1.64 5.03 11.32
C PHE A 394 -0.29 5.48 11.89
N PRO A 395 0.84 4.93 11.38
CA PRO A 395 2.13 5.18 12.00
C PRO A 395 2.39 6.67 12.11
N ALA A 396 2.66 7.10 13.34
CA ALA A 396 2.97 8.49 13.62
C ALA A 396 4.20 8.90 12.79
N PRO A 397 4.23 10.15 12.31
CA PRO A 397 5.40 10.67 11.63
C PRO A 397 6.59 10.59 12.60
N SER A 398 7.33 9.51 12.51
CA SER A 398 8.59 9.33 13.21
C SER A 398 9.65 10.10 12.43
N SER A 399 10.52 10.77 13.16
CA SER A 399 11.76 11.29 12.62
C SER A 399 12.70 10.16 12.14
N GLN A 400 12.32 8.90 12.36
CA GLN A 400 13.08 7.70 12.01
C GLN A 400 12.14 6.60 11.52
N PRO A 401 11.72 6.62 10.23
CA PRO A 401 10.94 5.55 9.66
C PRO A 401 11.81 4.28 9.60
N ASN A 402 11.38 3.25 10.32
CA ASN A 402 11.97 1.93 10.30
C ASN A 402 11.13 0.98 9.43
N SER A 403 11.59 -0.27 9.27
CA SER A 403 10.86 -1.29 8.52
C SER A 403 9.42 -1.51 9.02
N ASP A 404 9.20 -1.38 10.34
CA ASP A 404 7.84 -1.50 10.91
C ASP A 404 6.94 -0.32 10.56
N TYR A 405 7.49 0.90 10.47
CA TYR A 405 6.77 2.09 9.98
C TYR A 405 6.25 1.86 8.56
N PHE A 406 7.12 1.40 7.66
CA PHE A 406 6.74 1.15 6.27
C PHE A 406 5.75 0.00 6.16
N ARG A 407 6.02 -1.14 6.83
CA ARG A 407 5.12 -2.30 6.82
C ARG A 407 3.73 -1.95 7.34
N LEU A 408 3.63 -1.24 8.45
CA LEU A 408 2.34 -0.83 9.04
C LEU A 408 1.63 0.20 8.14
N GLY A 409 2.37 1.16 7.60
CA GLY A 409 1.84 2.15 6.66
C GLY A 409 1.24 1.51 5.41
N GLU A 410 1.92 0.53 4.81
CA GLU A 410 1.43 -0.25 3.66
C GLU A 410 0.09 -0.96 3.97
N ILE A 411 0.01 -1.61 5.14
CA ILE A 411 -1.20 -2.32 5.56
C ILE A 411 -2.36 -1.36 5.80
N LEU A 412 -2.09 -0.19 6.38
CA LEU A 412 -3.14 0.75 6.79
C LEU A 412 -3.54 1.75 5.72
N LEU A 413 -2.68 2.05 4.75
CA LEU A 413 -2.94 3.06 3.72
C LEU A 413 -4.23 2.80 2.94
N PRO A 414 -4.56 1.57 2.46
CA PRO A 414 -5.80 1.32 1.75
C PRO A 414 -7.07 1.60 2.59
N HIS A 415 -7.01 1.37 3.89
CA HIS A 415 -8.11 1.67 4.81
C HIS A 415 -8.21 3.18 5.09
N ALA A 416 -7.06 3.86 5.21
CA ALA A 416 -6.99 5.31 5.35
C ALA A 416 -7.57 6.02 4.10
N GLU A 417 -7.20 5.57 2.90
CA GLU A 417 -7.75 6.10 1.65
C GLU A 417 -9.26 5.87 1.55
N TRP A 418 -9.74 4.70 1.97
CA TRP A 418 -11.16 4.40 1.95
C TRP A 418 -11.96 5.34 2.86
N ILE A 419 -11.54 5.56 4.10
CA ILE A 419 -12.25 6.46 5.03
C ILE A 419 -12.08 7.93 4.66
N LEU A 420 -10.96 8.34 4.07
CA LEU A 420 -10.76 9.71 3.58
C LEU A 420 -11.69 10.08 2.42
N GLN A 421 -12.19 9.11 1.64
CA GLN A 421 -13.18 9.33 0.60
C GLN A 421 -14.60 9.49 1.14
N TYR A 422 -14.83 9.10 2.41
CA TYR A 422 -16.15 9.22 3.02
C TYR A 422 -16.54 10.68 3.23
N LYS A 423 -17.76 11.02 2.78
CA LYS A 423 -18.35 12.36 2.97
C LYS A 423 -19.34 12.31 4.11
N PHE A 424 -19.02 12.94 5.23
CA PHE A 424 -19.91 13.06 6.38
C PHE A 424 -21.19 13.83 6.01
N LYS A 425 -22.36 13.30 6.38
CA LYS A 425 -23.64 14.00 6.24
C LYS A 425 -23.69 15.22 7.17
N THR A 426 -23.12 15.07 8.37
CA THR A 426 -22.97 16.14 9.36
C THR A 426 -21.49 16.27 9.70
N THR A 427 -20.86 17.27 9.10
CA THR A 427 -19.46 17.57 9.38
C THR A 427 -19.34 18.24 10.75
N THR A 428 -18.59 17.64 11.65
CA THR A 428 -18.26 18.23 12.96
C THR A 428 -16.84 18.77 12.95
N LYS A 429 -16.55 19.75 13.83
CA LYS A 429 -15.20 20.28 13.99
C LYS A 429 -14.18 19.15 14.29
N ASP A 430 -14.58 18.20 15.15
CA ASP A 430 -13.70 17.08 15.55
C ASP A 430 -13.43 16.13 14.38
N SER A 431 -14.45 15.83 13.54
CA SER A 431 -14.25 14.97 12.36
C SER A 431 -13.30 15.61 11.36
N GLU A 432 -13.37 16.92 11.16
CA GLU A 432 -12.47 17.65 10.27
C GLU A 432 -11.03 17.66 10.80
N ILE A 433 -10.84 17.93 12.10
CA ILE A 433 -9.50 17.95 12.71
C ILE A 433 -8.84 16.55 12.62
N ILE A 434 -9.58 15.48 12.93
CA ILE A 434 -9.05 14.12 12.83
C ILE A 434 -8.75 13.76 11.37
N ARG A 435 -9.62 14.17 10.43
CA ARG A 435 -9.38 14.03 8.99
C ARG A 435 -8.09 14.74 8.54
N ALA A 436 -7.89 15.98 8.97
CA ALA A 436 -6.68 16.76 8.66
C ALA A 436 -5.42 16.06 9.20
N LYS A 437 -5.50 15.47 10.40
CA LYS A 437 -4.40 14.71 11.00
C LYS A 437 -4.07 13.44 10.19
N LEU A 438 -5.09 12.71 9.73
CA LEU A 438 -4.89 11.54 8.88
C LEU A 438 -4.29 11.92 7.52
N LEU A 439 -4.74 13.02 6.92
CA LEU A 439 -4.17 13.57 5.69
C LEU A 439 -2.68 13.93 5.86
N ALA A 440 -2.30 14.57 6.97
CA ALA A 440 -0.91 14.88 7.25
C ALA A 440 -0.05 13.61 7.43
N SER A 441 -0.54 12.62 8.18
CA SER A 441 0.18 11.35 8.44
C SER A 441 0.34 10.53 7.15
N THR A 442 -0.73 10.35 6.38
CA THR A 442 -0.67 9.65 5.08
C THR A 442 0.14 10.42 4.05
N GLY A 443 0.07 11.76 4.06
CA GLY A 443 0.89 12.62 3.22
C GLY A 443 2.39 12.42 3.49
N ARG A 444 2.82 12.33 4.75
CA ARG A 444 4.20 12.02 5.12
C ARG A 444 4.63 10.63 4.66
N PHE A 445 3.78 9.63 4.84
CA PHE A 445 4.06 8.27 4.38
C PHE A 445 4.26 8.23 2.85
N ILE A 446 3.37 8.86 2.10
CA ILE A 446 3.45 8.94 0.63
C ILE A 446 4.66 9.76 0.18
N HIS A 447 5.03 10.79 0.94
CA HIS A 447 6.24 11.57 0.71
C HIS A 447 7.49 10.68 0.79
N TRP A 448 7.60 9.84 1.82
CA TRP A 448 8.68 8.86 1.95
C TRP A 448 8.71 7.84 0.80
N LYS A 449 7.56 7.52 0.23
CA LYS A 449 7.45 6.68 -0.98
C LYS A 449 7.84 7.42 -2.28
N GLY A 450 8.24 8.68 -2.21
CA GLY A 450 8.68 9.47 -3.36
C GLY A 450 7.56 10.11 -4.18
N ASN A 451 6.28 9.97 -3.79
CA ASN A 451 5.16 10.65 -4.46
C ASN A 451 4.90 12.03 -3.85
N TYR A 452 5.75 12.98 -4.21
CA TYR A 452 5.77 14.33 -3.62
C TYR A 452 4.54 15.18 -4.01
N ASP A 453 3.99 15.00 -5.21
CA ASP A 453 2.83 15.76 -5.69
C ASP A 453 1.57 15.43 -4.88
N GLU A 454 1.34 14.16 -4.62
CA GLU A 454 0.21 13.72 -3.80
C GLU A 454 0.40 14.10 -2.34
N ALA A 455 1.62 13.95 -1.79
CA ALA A 455 1.94 14.39 -0.44
C ALA A 455 1.65 15.88 -0.26
N ARG A 456 2.09 16.72 -1.20
CA ARG A 456 1.80 18.17 -1.22
C ARG A 456 0.30 18.45 -1.23
N SER A 457 -0.47 17.73 -2.05
CA SER A 457 -1.93 17.88 -2.10
C SER A 457 -2.58 17.58 -0.76
N ARG A 458 -2.15 16.50 -0.08
CA ARG A 458 -2.64 16.12 1.25
C ARG A 458 -2.24 17.12 2.33
N PHE A 459 -1.02 17.64 2.30
CA PHE A 459 -0.57 18.67 3.25
C PHE A 459 -1.35 19.98 3.07
N LYS A 460 -1.65 20.35 1.82
CA LYS A 460 -2.47 21.52 1.52
C LYS A 460 -3.88 21.37 2.05
N GLU A 461 -4.54 20.23 1.77
CA GLU A 461 -5.89 19.94 2.29
C GLU A 461 -5.90 19.92 3.82
N SER A 462 -4.91 19.29 4.45
CA SER A 462 -4.76 19.27 5.92
C SER A 462 -4.60 20.68 6.49
N PHE A 463 -3.78 21.52 5.86
CA PHE A 463 -3.59 22.91 6.26
C PHE A 463 -4.89 23.73 6.15
N GLU A 464 -5.60 23.64 5.03
CA GLU A 464 -6.85 24.37 4.80
C GLU A 464 -7.90 24.01 5.86
N ILE A 465 -8.06 22.71 6.16
CA ILE A 465 -8.99 22.23 7.19
C ILE A 465 -8.59 22.75 8.58
N ASN A 466 -7.32 22.61 8.97
CA ASN A 466 -6.84 23.07 10.27
C ASN A 466 -6.94 24.59 10.42
N TYR A 467 -6.59 25.34 9.38
CA TYR A 467 -6.70 26.81 9.38
C TYR A 467 -8.14 27.28 9.60
N GLN A 468 -9.10 26.66 8.92
CA GLN A 468 -10.52 27.01 9.05
C GLN A 468 -11.11 26.65 10.42
N ASN A 469 -10.71 25.51 11.01
CA ASN A 469 -11.31 24.99 12.23
C ASN A 469 -10.58 25.42 13.51
N LEU A 470 -9.27 25.62 13.46
CA LEU A 470 -8.42 25.86 14.62
C LEU A 470 -7.80 27.26 14.63
N GLY A 471 -7.74 27.91 13.47
CA GLY A 471 -7.07 29.19 13.29
C GLY A 471 -5.57 29.04 12.99
N GLU A 472 -4.94 30.14 12.60
CA GLU A 472 -3.58 30.16 12.05
C GLU A 472 -2.48 29.78 13.05
N LYS A 473 -2.66 30.07 14.34
CA LYS A 473 -1.65 29.85 15.39
C LYS A 473 -1.80 28.52 16.14
N HIS A 474 -2.78 27.68 15.76
CA HIS A 474 -2.92 26.39 16.41
C HIS A 474 -1.78 25.44 16.00
N VAL A 475 -1.32 24.61 16.96
CA VAL A 475 -0.17 23.71 16.73
C VAL A 475 -0.38 22.82 15.52
N ASP A 476 -1.55 22.20 15.35
CA ASP A 476 -1.83 21.31 14.21
C ASP A 476 -1.87 22.08 12.87
N THR A 477 -2.32 23.35 12.88
CA THR A 477 -2.24 24.22 11.70
C THR A 477 -0.79 24.50 11.34
N LEU A 478 0.04 24.78 12.34
CA LEU A 478 1.47 25.06 12.14
C LEU A 478 2.25 23.79 11.71
N VAL A 479 1.79 22.59 12.09
CA VAL A 479 2.36 21.32 11.58
C VAL A 479 2.10 21.18 10.09
N SER A 480 0.84 21.27 9.67
CA SER A 480 0.48 21.11 8.24
C SER A 480 1.03 22.24 7.38
N MET A 481 1.09 23.48 7.91
CA MET A 481 1.70 24.63 7.24
C MET A 481 3.21 24.45 7.05
N GLY A 482 3.92 23.94 8.07
CA GLY A 482 5.36 23.65 8.01
C GLY A 482 5.67 22.56 6.98
N LEU A 483 4.90 21.45 6.99
CA LEU A 483 5.05 20.36 6.02
C LEU A 483 4.84 20.86 4.57
N LEU A 484 3.82 21.70 4.34
CA LEU A 484 3.58 22.28 3.04
C LEU A 484 4.71 23.24 2.64
N GLY A 485 5.14 24.13 3.54
CA GLY A 485 6.22 25.07 3.29
C GLY A 485 7.54 24.41 2.97
N TRP A 486 7.90 23.36 3.73
CA TRP A 486 9.11 22.59 3.50
C TRP A 486 9.06 21.83 2.15
N THR A 487 7.91 21.21 1.82
CA THR A 487 7.73 20.53 0.54
C THR A 487 7.90 21.49 -0.65
N LEU A 488 7.32 22.69 -0.56
CA LEU A 488 7.47 23.74 -1.58
C LEU A 488 8.93 24.22 -1.71
N ALA A 489 9.65 24.35 -0.60
CA ALA A 489 11.04 24.80 -0.62
C ALA A 489 11.97 23.77 -1.26
N VAL A 490 11.93 22.54 -0.78
CA VAL A 490 12.93 21.51 -1.12
C VAL A 490 12.63 20.86 -2.47
N PHE A 491 11.36 20.61 -2.77
CA PHE A 491 10.98 19.86 -3.96
C PHE A 491 10.54 20.71 -5.13
N ASP A 492 9.83 21.81 -4.89
CA ASP A 492 9.37 22.72 -5.97
C ASP A 492 10.32 23.89 -6.19
N GLN A 493 11.29 24.12 -5.28
CA GLN A 493 12.18 25.27 -5.27
C GLN A 493 11.40 26.60 -5.39
N ASP A 494 10.19 26.62 -4.81
CA ASP A 494 9.30 27.76 -4.89
C ASP A 494 9.65 28.81 -3.82
N LEU A 495 10.05 29.99 -4.25
CA LEU A 495 10.36 31.12 -3.38
C LEU A 495 9.17 31.55 -2.50
N LEU A 496 7.95 31.16 -2.85
CA LEU A 496 6.77 31.38 -2.00
C LEU A 496 6.82 30.58 -0.68
N SER A 497 7.68 29.58 -0.59
CA SER A 497 7.91 28.80 0.64
C SER A 497 8.50 29.64 1.77
N LEU A 498 9.38 30.60 1.47
CA LEU A 498 10.08 31.42 2.47
C LEU A 498 9.15 32.22 3.38
N PRO A 499 8.18 33.01 2.87
CA PRO A 499 7.25 33.73 3.76
C PRO A 499 6.41 32.76 4.60
N VAL A 500 6.03 31.59 4.07
CA VAL A 500 5.29 30.57 4.81
C VAL A 500 6.14 30.01 5.96
N LEU A 501 7.38 29.60 5.70
CA LEU A 501 8.27 29.06 6.73
C LEU A 501 8.64 30.11 7.78
N LYS A 502 8.88 31.37 7.39
CA LYS A 502 9.09 32.47 8.33
C LYS A 502 7.90 32.63 9.29
N GLN A 503 6.69 32.61 8.76
CA GLN A 503 5.47 32.71 9.55
C GLN A 503 5.31 31.51 10.50
N VAL A 504 5.64 30.29 10.05
CA VAL A 504 5.62 29.09 10.91
C VAL A 504 6.59 29.25 12.10
N VAL A 505 7.82 29.71 11.86
CA VAL A 505 8.81 29.94 12.92
C VAL A 505 8.34 31.00 13.91
N GLU A 506 7.83 32.14 13.40
CA GLU A 506 7.32 33.22 14.26
C GLU A 506 6.17 32.73 15.16
N TYR A 507 5.18 32.06 14.58
CA TYR A 507 4.04 31.56 15.33
C TYR A 507 4.40 30.41 16.29
N ARG A 508 5.32 29.51 15.92
CA ARG A 508 5.81 28.48 16.85
C ARG A 508 6.59 29.08 18.00
N ARG A 509 7.43 30.11 17.77
CA ARG A 509 8.11 30.86 18.83
C ARG A 509 7.11 31.51 19.82
N GLU A 510 6.05 32.09 19.28
CA GLU A 510 5.01 32.76 20.09
C GLU A 510 4.19 31.74 20.91
N VAL A 511 3.81 30.60 20.32
CA VAL A 511 2.89 29.63 20.93
C VAL A 511 3.60 28.59 21.80
N LEU A 512 4.76 28.09 21.34
CA LEU A 512 5.48 26.98 21.95
C LEU A 512 6.76 27.43 22.70
N GLY A 513 7.28 28.59 22.37
CA GLY A 513 8.57 29.08 22.85
C GLY A 513 9.74 28.72 21.93
N GLU A 514 10.86 29.38 22.13
CA GLU A 514 12.06 29.24 21.28
C GLU A 514 12.75 27.87 21.40
N ASP A 515 12.70 27.27 22.59
CA ASP A 515 13.39 26.02 22.87
C ASP A 515 12.50 24.78 22.66
N HIS A 516 11.29 24.94 22.13
CA HIS A 516 10.44 23.81 21.81
C HIS A 516 10.97 23.06 20.57
N PRO A 517 11.04 21.70 20.58
CA PRO A 517 11.59 20.90 19.47
C PRO A 517 11.01 21.30 18.10
N MET A 518 9.70 21.48 18.00
CA MET A 518 9.04 21.87 16.75
C MET A 518 9.44 23.27 16.27
N THR A 519 9.78 24.20 17.18
CA THR A 519 10.26 25.53 16.82
C THR A 519 11.69 25.45 16.27
N ILE A 520 12.53 24.65 16.91
CA ILE A 520 13.92 24.38 16.48
C ILE A 520 13.91 23.74 15.08
N ASP A 521 13.07 22.73 14.88
CA ASP A 521 12.89 22.03 13.59
C ASP A 521 12.49 23.02 12.48
N SER A 522 11.47 23.84 12.72
CA SER A 522 11.05 24.84 11.73
C SER A 522 12.11 25.93 11.47
N LEU A 523 12.97 26.26 12.45
CA LEU A 523 14.09 27.17 12.23
C LEU A 523 15.13 26.54 11.28
N SER A 524 15.41 25.24 11.44
CA SER A 524 16.28 24.48 10.55
C SER A 524 15.71 24.35 9.14
N ASP A 525 14.39 24.09 9.01
CA ASP A 525 13.70 24.07 7.71
C ASP A 525 13.78 25.43 6.99
N LEU A 526 13.55 26.52 7.74
CA LEU A 526 13.69 27.88 7.20
C LEU A 526 15.12 28.18 6.77
N ALA A 527 16.10 27.78 7.56
CA ALA A 527 17.52 27.96 7.22
C ALA A 527 17.88 27.21 5.91
N THR A 528 17.33 26.01 5.72
CA THR A 528 17.50 25.24 4.48
C THR A 528 16.82 25.94 3.29
N ALA A 529 15.64 26.53 3.47
CA ALA A 529 15.00 27.30 2.42
C ALA A 529 15.80 28.60 2.09
N VAL A 530 16.42 29.24 3.08
CA VAL A 530 17.30 30.40 2.86
C VAL A 530 18.59 30.00 2.13
N LEU A 531 19.16 28.82 2.42
CA LEU A 531 20.28 28.25 1.68
C LEU A 531 20.01 28.22 0.17
N LEU A 532 18.81 27.76 -0.23
CA LEU A 532 18.42 27.65 -1.65
C LEU A 532 18.29 29.02 -2.36
N THR A 533 18.25 30.13 -1.61
CA THR A 533 18.28 31.47 -2.20
C THR A 533 19.70 32.02 -2.40
N GLY A 534 20.72 31.30 -1.93
CA GLY A 534 22.13 31.72 -1.99
C GLY A 534 22.59 32.62 -0.84
N ASP A 535 21.73 32.90 0.16
CA ASP A 535 22.13 33.64 1.37
C ASP A 535 22.75 32.67 2.40
N TYR A 536 23.96 32.21 2.08
CA TYR A 536 24.68 31.24 2.90
C TYR A 536 25.01 31.76 4.30
N THR A 537 25.21 33.08 4.44
CA THR A 537 25.59 33.68 5.73
C THR A 537 24.44 33.67 6.72
N GLU A 538 23.25 34.07 6.28
CA GLU A 538 22.06 34.03 7.15
C GLU A 538 21.62 32.60 7.41
N SER A 539 21.72 31.71 6.42
CA SER A 539 21.43 30.29 6.59
C SER A 539 22.34 29.64 7.65
N GLU A 540 23.67 29.89 7.59
CA GLU A 540 24.62 29.39 8.61
C GLU A 540 24.26 29.87 10.00
N LYS A 541 23.99 31.13 10.16
CA LYS A 541 23.64 31.72 11.46
C LYS A 541 22.40 31.05 12.05
N MET A 542 21.34 30.89 11.25
CA MET A 542 20.11 30.23 11.66
C MET A 542 20.33 28.77 12.00
N GLN A 543 21.16 28.07 11.20
CA GLN A 543 21.42 26.64 11.39
C GLN A 543 22.27 26.38 12.64
N ARG A 544 23.25 27.23 12.94
CA ARG A 544 24.01 27.17 14.20
C ARG A 544 23.13 27.46 15.42
N GLU A 545 22.18 28.39 15.31
CA GLU A 545 21.19 28.65 16.36
C GLU A 545 20.32 27.41 16.60
N ALA A 546 19.78 26.81 15.52
CA ALA A 546 18.97 25.61 15.62
C ALA A 546 19.74 24.42 16.25
N LEU A 547 21.00 24.20 15.82
CA LEU A 547 21.86 23.16 16.34
C LEU A 547 22.15 23.35 17.84
N ALA A 548 22.57 24.55 18.25
CA ALA A 548 22.89 24.83 19.66
C ALA A 548 21.69 24.60 20.57
N ARG A 549 20.49 25.04 20.16
CA ARG A 549 19.25 24.80 20.91
C ARG A 549 18.87 23.31 20.92
N SER A 550 19.00 22.62 19.79
CA SER A 550 18.69 21.19 19.68
C SER A 550 19.62 20.34 20.57
N GLU A 551 20.92 20.63 20.59
CA GLU A 551 21.88 19.96 21.48
C GLU A 551 21.55 20.18 22.96
N GLN A 552 21.17 21.38 23.34
CA GLN A 552 20.80 21.70 24.71
C GLN A 552 19.52 21.00 25.19
N VAL A 553 18.49 20.93 24.31
CA VAL A 553 17.15 20.43 24.66
C VAL A 553 17.03 18.94 24.47
N LEU A 554 17.54 18.40 23.36
CA LEU A 554 17.32 17.03 22.90
C LEU A 554 18.58 16.15 23.08
N GLY A 555 19.75 16.78 23.13
CA GLY A 555 21.03 16.08 23.17
C GLY A 555 21.56 15.69 21.78
N LEU A 556 22.86 15.37 21.73
CA LEU A 556 23.59 15.14 20.48
C LEU A 556 23.08 13.92 19.67
N LYS A 557 22.60 12.89 20.37
CA LYS A 557 22.12 11.64 19.73
C LYS A 557 20.66 11.69 19.30
N HIS A 558 19.98 12.82 19.45
CA HIS A 558 18.61 12.98 18.95
C HIS A 558 18.60 13.19 17.43
N ASN A 559 17.62 12.62 16.74
CA ASN A 559 17.56 12.71 15.28
C ASN A 559 17.47 14.15 14.76
N ASP A 560 16.67 15.00 15.41
CA ASP A 560 16.52 16.39 14.99
C ASP A 560 17.84 17.17 15.15
N THR A 561 18.64 16.83 16.18
CA THR A 561 20.00 17.40 16.34
C THR A 561 20.91 16.96 15.20
N MET A 562 20.88 15.68 14.84
CA MET A 562 21.66 15.15 13.71
C MET A 562 21.22 15.75 12.38
N ASN A 563 19.92 16.03 12.19
CA ASN A 563 19.43 16.72 11.00
C ASN A 563 19.93 18.16 10.93
N CYS A 564 19.92 18.90 12.08
CA CYS A 564 20.52 20.23 12.15
C CYS A 564 22.03 20.20 11.82
N MET A 565 22.76 19.18 12.29
CA MET A 565 24.19 19.02 11.96
C MET A 565 24.39 18.76 10.45
N ALA A 566 23.57 17.91 9.85
CA ALA A 566 23.65 17.59 8.43
C ALA A 566 23.32 18.81 7.55
N HIS A 567 22.30 19.58 7.93
CA HIS A 567 21.94 20.83 7.21
C HIS A 567 23.04 21.89 7.38
N LEU A 568 23.65 22.02 8.57
CA LEU A 568 24.78 22.91 8.78
C LEU A 568 25.99 22.50 7.93
N ALA A 569 26.28 21.20 7.81
CA ALA A 569 27.34 20.72 6.94
C ALA A 569 27.12 21.15 5.48
N SER A 570 25.89 21.04 4.99
CA SER A 570 25.56 21.50 3.62
C SER A 570 25.75 23.01 3.44
N VAL A 571 25.38 23.82 4.44
CA VAL A 571 25.59 25.29 4.37
C VAL A 571 27.07 25.66 4.39
N LEU A 572 27.87 24.95 5.20
CA LEU A 572 29.30 25.18 5.29
C LEU A 572 30.05 24.80 4.00
N ASP A 573 29.61 23.74 3.37
CA ASP A 573 30.13 23.30 2.08
C ASP A 573 29.92 24.36 1.00
N GLU A 574 28.70 24.89 0.87
CA GLU A 574 28.39 25.99 -0.06
C GLU A 574 29.20 27.28 0.19
N GLN A 575 29.75 27.42 1.39
CA GLN A 575 30.67 28.51 1.73
C GLN A 575 32.16 28.18 1.51
N GLY A 576 32.49 26.96 1.08
CA GLY A 576 33.86 26.48 0.94
C GLY A 576 34.56 26.14 2.26
N LYS A 577 33.80 25.98 3.39
CA LYS A 577 34.33 25.56 4.70
C LYS A 577 34.32 24.03 4.80
N THR A 578 35.00 23.38 3.86
CA THR A 578 34.94 21.92 3.61
C THR A 578 35.37 21.06 4.79
N GLU A 579 36.42 21.44 5.52
CA GLU A 579 36.90 20.66 6.68
C GLU A 579 35.86 20.58 7.81
N GLU A 580 35.16 21.69 8.09
CA GLU A 580 34.11 21.71 9.14
C GLU A 580 32.89 20.92 8.67
N ALA A 581 32.51 21.06 7.38
CA ALA A 581 31.40 20.33 6.79
C ALA A 581 31.64 18.81 6.81
N GLU A 582 32.81 18.35 6.39
CA GLU A 582 33.20 16.94 6.42
C GLU A 582 33.14 16.35 7.83
N LYS A 583 33.69 17.07 8.82
CA LYS A 583 33.68 16.63 10.22
C LYS A 583 32.25 16.43 10.74
N LEU A 584 31.34 17.35 10.44
CA LEU A 584 29.93 17.23 10.83
C LEU A 584 29.24 16.07 10.12
N ALA A 585 29.47 15.90 8.83
CA ALA A 585 28.87 14.82 8.05
C ALA A 585 29.32 13.43 8.56
N LEU A 586 30.64 13.27 8.85
CA LEU A 586 31.18 12.04 9.45
C LEU A 586 30.57 11.76 10.82
N GLN A 587 30.48 12.79 11.67
CA GLN A 587 29.89 12.64 13.01
C GLN A 587 28.42 12.20 12.94
N VAL A 588 27.65 12.76 12.03
CA VAL A 588 26.25 12.37 11.80
C VAL A 588 26.16 10.91 11.34
N TYR A 589 26.98 10.51 10.35
CA TYR A 589 27.02 9.15 9.85
C TYR A 589 27.38 8.13 10.96
N GLU A 590 28.41 8.39 11.75
CA GLU A 590 28.83 7.51 12.83
C GLU A 590 27.72 7.32 13.89
N ILE A 591 27.08 8.43 14.30
CA ILE A 591 26.00 8.37 15.30
C ILE A 591 24.80 7.61 14.74
N LYS A 592 24.40 7.90 13.49
CA LYS A 592 23.25 7.19 12.84
C LYS A 592 23.58 5.71 12.63
N ALA A 593 24.78 5.36 12.23
CA ALA A 593 25.19 3.96 12.06
C ALA A 593 25.19 3.19 13.40
N GLU A 594 25.62 3.84 14.51
CA GLU A 594 25.56 3.25 15.84
C GLU A 594 24.12 3.03 16.33
N LEU A 595 23.23 3.98 16.09
CA LEU A 595 21.86 3.97 16.62
C LEU A 595 20.88 3.16 15.76
N LEU A 596 20.97 3.26 14.44
CA LEU A 596 19.97 2.77 13.50
C LEU A 596 20.46 1.58 12.66
N GLY A 597 21.80 1.33 12.69
CA GLY A 597 22.44 0.36 11.81
C GLY A 597 22.81 0.94 10.44
N TYR A 598 23.72 0.23 9.74
CA TYR A 598 24.34 0.69 8.48
C TYR A 598 23.40 0.72 7.28
N LEU A 599 22.32 -0.07 7.30
CA LEU A 599 21.33 -0.16 6.22
C LEU A 599 20.04 0.63 6.50
N SER A 600 20.00 1.42 7.56
CA SER A 600 18.86 2.31 7.80
C SER A 600 18.81 3.39 6.72
N PRO A 601 17.61 3.74 6.20
CA PRO A 601 17.42 4.83 5.26
C PRO A 601 18.17 6.11 5.62
N ASP A 602 18.05 6.57 6.86
CA ASP A 602 18.71 7.78 7.36
C ASP A 602 20.24 7.67 7.42
N THR A 603 20.76 6.46 7.72
CA THR A 603 22.20 6.20 7.69
C THR A 603 22.75 6.22 6.27
N LEU A 604 21.98 5.68 5.31
CA LEU A 604 22.37 5.67 3.90
C LEU A 604 22.36 7.08 3.28
N VAL A 605 21.45 7.95 3.71
CA VAL A 605 21.48 9.37 3.34
C VAL A 605 22.71 10.06 3.95
N ALA A 606 23.01 9.81 5.24
CA ALA A 606 24.21 10.36 5.87
C ALA A 606 25.51 9.85 5.22
N GLU A 607 25.58 8.57 4.81
CA GLU A 607 26.71 7.99 4.07
C GLU A 607 26.94 8.69 2.73
N HIS A 608 25.85 8.97 1.99
CA HIS A 608 25.94 9.75 0.77
C HIS A 608 26.50 11.16 1.01
N ASN A 609 26.03 11.84 2.08
CA ASN A 609 26.52 13.16 2.41
C ASN A 609 28.02 13.17 2.75
N VAL A 610 28.52 12.13 3.45
CA VAL A 610 29.97 11.95 3.65
C VAL A 610 30.71 11.81 2.32
N ALA A 611 30.23 10.97 1.40
CA ALA A 611 30.83 10.81 0.09
C ALA A 611 30.85 12.13 -0.71
N TYR A 612 29.77 12.91 -0.60
CA TYR A 612 29.67 14.21 -1.24
C TYR A 612 30.69 15.21 -0.68
N MET A 613 30.83 15.32 0.66
CA MET A 613 31.81 16.20 1.29
C MET A 613 33.24 15.81 0.90
N LEU A 614 33.58 14.51 0.95
CA LEU A 614 34.91 14.02 0.53
C LEU A 614 35.19 14.29 -0.95
N SER A 615 34.18 14.33 -1.80
CA SER A 615 34.36 14.57 -3.24
C SER A 615 34.75 16.00 -3.57
N GLN A 616 34.71 16.92 -2.60
CA GLN A 616 35.19 18.30 -2.78
C GLN A 616 36.71 18.44 -2.53
N ASP A 617 37.39 17.38 -2.05
CA ASP A 617 38.82 17.35 -1.75
C ASP A 617 39.56 16.50 -2.82
N GLU A 618 40.45 17.14 -3.60
CA GLU A 618 41.24 16.48 -4.67
C GLU A 618 42.12 15.34 -4.13
N GLU A 619 42.52 15.38 -2.85
CA GLU A 619 43.33 14.33 -2.23
C GLU A 619 42.50 13.09 -1.81
N LYS A 620 41.18 13.21 -1.73
CA LYS A 620 40.25 12.16 -1.24
C LYS A 620 39.35 11.54 -2.33
N VAL A 621 39.68 11.75 -3.60
CA VAL A 621 38.89 11.30 -4.76
C VAL A 621 38.55 9.81 -4.71
N ASP A 622 39.54 8.94 -4.48
CA ASP A 622 39.32 7.49 -4.46
C ASP A 622 38.48 7.04 -3.26
N GLU A 623 38.62 7.71 -2.12
CA GLU A 623 37.83 7.45 -0.92
C GLU A 623 36.34 7.85 -1.16
N ALA A 624 36.11 9.02 -1.75
CA ALA A 624 34.77 9.47 -2.12
C ALA A 624 34.11 8.49 -3.10
N ILE A 625 34.81 8.05 -4.15
CA ILE A 625 34.28 7.06 -5.10
C ILE A 625 33.97 5.74 -4.43
N PHE A 626 34.81 5.27 -3.51
CA PHE A 626 34.56 4.03 -2.76
C PHE A 626 33.28 4.13 -1.93
N ILE A 627 33.10 5.23 -1.18
CA ILE A 627 31.89 5.43 -0.34
C ILE A 627 30.66 5.63 -1.22
N TYR A 628 30.72 6.42 -2.31
CA TYR A 628 29.60 6.55 -3.26
C TYR A 628 29.15 5.21 -3.83
N ARG A 629 30.08 4.34 -4.24
CA ARG A 629 29.75 3.01 -4.77
C ARG A 629 29.09 2.12 -3.72
N ARG A 630 29.57 2.17 -2.47
CA ARG A 630 28.99 1.44 -1.37
C ARG A 630 27.58 1.96 -1.06
N SER A 631 27.44 3.28 -0.95
CA SER A 631 26.16 3.94 -0.71
C SER A 631 25.17 3.66 -1.84
N LEU A 632 25.60 3.75 -3.10
CA LEU A 632 24.78 3.48 -4.26
C LEU A 632 24.27 2.02 -4.29
N ARG A 633 25.13 1.05 -3.99
CA ARG A 633 24.75 -0.36 -3.88
C ARG A 633 23.72 -0.53 -2.76
N ASN A 634 24.03 -0.06 -1.56
CA ASN A 634 23.16 -0.18 -0.40
C ASN A 634 21.83 0.55 -0.63
N LYS A 635 21.85 1.79 -1.18
CA LYS A 635 20.64 2.51 -1.55
C LYS A 635 19.86 1.80 -2.67
N SER A 636 20.53 1.18 -3.63
CA SER A 636 19.85 0.38 -4.67
C SER A 636 19.20 -0.87 -4.08
N GLU A 637 19.79 -1.47 -3.06
CA GLU A 637 19.21 -2.60 -2.32
C GLU A 637 18.05 -2.17 -1.40
N VAL A 638 18.14 -0.98 -0.78
CA VAL A 638 17.19 -0.47 0.22
C VAL A 638 16.08 0.38 -0.41
N PHE A 639 16.32 1.27 -1.35
CA PHE A 639 15.34 2.21 -1.94
C PHE A 639 14.94 1.92 -3.39
N GLY A 640 15.72 1.16 -4.14
CA GLY A 640 15.49 0.95 -5.55
C GLY A 640 16.32 1.83 -6.49
N LEU A 641 16.47 1.33 -7.72
CA LEU A 641 17.25 2.03 -8.75
C LEU A 641 16.63 3.38 -9.16
N ALA A 642 15.32 3.49 -9.14
CA ALA A 642 14.59 4.69 -9.56
C ALA A 642 14.16 5.59 -8.39
N HIS A 643 14.52 5.26 -7.16
CA HIS A 643 14.25 6.14 -6.02
C HIS A 643 15.11 7.40 -6.08
N ASN A 644 14.54 8.55 -5.73
CA ASN A 644 15.23 9.85 -5.81
C ASN A 644 16.59 9.85 -5.11
N GLU A 645 16.68 9.25 -3.90
CA GLU A 645 17.93 9.13 -3.14
C GLU A 645 18.99 8.30 -3.84
N THR A 646 18.60 7.24 -4.55
CA THR A 646 19.49 6.40 -5.35
C THR A 646 19.97 7.15 -6.58
N LEU A 647 19.06 7.86 -7.27
CA LEU A 647 19.35 8.63 -8.48
C LEU A 647 20.28 9.81 -8.17
N ILE A 648 20.08 10.50 -7.05
CA ILE A 648 21.00 11.55 -6.58
C ILE A 648 22.40 10.96 -6.39
N THR A 649 22.51 9.81 -5.71
CA THR A 649 23.81 9.17 -5.47
C THR A 649 24.49 8.71 -6.77
N ALA A 650 23.72 8.13 -7.69
CA ALA A 650 24.21 7.73 -9.00
C ALA A 650 24.72 8.92 -9.81
N TYR A 651 23.94 10.01 -9.85
CA TYR A 651 24.28 11.23 -10.57
C TYR A 651 25.57 11.86 -10.01
N ASN A 652 25.68 11.99 -8.67
CA ASN A 652 26.87 12.55 -8.04
C ASN A 652 28.11 11.67 -8.28
N LEU A 653 27.97 10.34 -8.20
CA LEU A 653 29.06 9.42 -8.54
C LEU A 653 29.49 9.56 -10.01
N ILE A 654 28.56 9.62 -10.95
CA ILE A 654 28.84 9.78 -12.38
C ILE A 654 29.56 11.11 -12.62
N SER A 655 29.05 12.20 -12.06
CA SER A 655 29.65 13.53 -12.18
C SER A 655 31.06 13.54 -11.59
N HIS A 656 31.29 12.93 -10.43
CA HIS A 656 32.57 12.87 -9.78
C HIS A 656 33.59 11.96 -10.53
N LEU A 657 33.14 10.84 -11.10
CA LEU A 657 33.96 10.01 -11.99
C LEU A 657 34.39 10.78 -13.25
N PHE A 658 33.47 11.54 -13.84
CA PHE A 658 33.75 12.35 -15.03
C PHE A 658 34.76 13.45 -14.74
N SER A 659 34.59 14.21 -13.65
CA SER A 659 35.51 15.28 -13.26
C SER A 659 36.91 14.81 -12.90
N ASN A 660 37.10 13.49 -12.68
CA ASN A 660 38.38 12.89 -12.35
C ASN A 660 38.88 11.93 -13.45
N ASP A 661 38.61 12.24 -14.72
CA ASP A 661 39.10 11.55 -15.92
C ASP A 661 38.74 10.04 -16.01
N ARG A 662 37.78 9.56 -15.19
CA ARG A 662 37.28 8.17 -15.22
C ARG A 662 36.08 8.03 -16.17
N VAL A 663 36.19 8.58 -17.38
CA VAL A 663 35.12 8.73 -18.37
C VAL A 663 34.45 7.40 -18.73
N SER A 664 35.24 6.32 -18.90
CA SER A 664 34.70 4.99 -19.26
C SER A 664 33.79 4.42 -18.18
N GLU A 665 34.11 4.64 -16.90
CA GLU A 665 33.31 4.17 -15.78
C GLU A 665 32.05 5.03 -15.58
N ALA A 666 32.16 6.34 -15.73
CA ALA A 666 31.04 7.27 -15.72
C ALA A 666 30.03 6.91 -16.82
N ARG A 667 30.50 6.64 -18.03
CA ARG A 667 29.63 6.22 -19.16
C ARG A 667 28.95 4.90 -18.90
N ALA A 668 29.64 3.86 -18.44
CA ALA A 668 29.04 2.57 -18.14
C ALA A 668 27.98 2.66 -17.09
N LEU A 669 28.18 3.49 -16.04
CA LEU A 669 27.17 3.71 -14.99
C LEU A 669 25.97 4.52 -15.52
N CYS A 670 26.21 5.52 -16.35
CA CYS A 670 25.18 6.33 -16.99
C CYS A 670 24.29 5.47 -17.91
N ASP A 671 24.90 4.66 -18.79
CA ASP A 671 24.20 3.74 -19.68
C ASP A 671 23.36 2.72 -18.89
N LYS A 672 23.90 2.23 -17.76
CA LYS A 672 23.16 1.35 -16.86
C LYS A 672 21.87 2.03 -16.35
N TYR A 673 21.95 3.27 -15.84
CA TYR A 673 20.77 3.97 -15.33
C TYR A 673 19.78 4.37 -16.42
N ILE A 674 20.25 4.72 -17.62
CA ILE A 674 19.36 4.99 -18.77
C ILE A 674 18.66 3.69 -19.21
N SER A 675 19.35 2.55 -19.24
CA SER A 675 18.76 1.28 -19.69
C SER A 675 17.89 0.62 -18.64
N GLU A 676 18.32 0.58 -17.37
CA GLU A 676 17.61 -0.14 -16.30
C GLU A 676 16.56 0.73 -15.59
N ALA A 677 16.84 2.02 -15.41
CA ALA A 677 15.92 2.95 -14.78
C ALA A 677 15.13 3.80 -15.79
N GLY A 678 15.57 3.93 -17.04
CA GLY A 678 15.00 4.84 -18.04
C GLY A 678 13.52 4.58 -18.32
N ASP A 679 13.12 3.32 -18.48
CA ASP A 679 11.72 2.93 -18.68
C ASP A 679 10.83 3.27 -17.47
N ILE A 680 11.39 3.16 -16.27
CA ILE A 680 10.74 3.50 -15.01
C ILE A 680 10.58 5.02 -14.92
N LEU A 681 11.66 5.76 -15.17
CA LEU A 681 11.73 7.21 -15.08
C LEU A 681 10.81 7.92 -16.10
N GLN A 682 10.69 7.37 -17.33
CA GLN A 682 9.77 7.93 -18.34
C GLN A 682 8.30 7.87 -17.95
N ARG A 683 7.92 6.93 -17.08
CA ARG A 683 6.54 6.62 -16.71
C ARG A 683 6.13 7.18 -15.36
N GLN A 684 7.09 7.68 -14.59
CA GLN A 684 6.86 8.35 -13.30
C GLN A 684 6.46 9.83 -13.47
N ASN A 685 6.30 10.55 -12.34
CA ASN A 685 5.95 11.96 -12.33
C ASN A 685 6.98 12.84 -13.07
N THR A 686 6.62 14.08 -13.33
CA THR A 686 7.43 15.05 -14.11
C THR A 686 8.87 15.14 -13.60
N ARG A 687 9.07 15.13 -12.30
CA ARG A 687 10.37 15.28 -11.65
C ARG A 687 11.29 14.06 -11.85
N THR A 688 10.73 12.86 -11.82
CA THR A 688 11.51 11.64 -12.04
C THR A 688 11.94 11.52 -13.49
N ARG A 689 11.15 12.05 -14.45
CA ARG A 689 11.54 12.18 -15.86
C ARG A 689 12.72 13.15 -16.05
N GLU A 690 12.85 14.17 -15.22
CA GLU A 690 13.97 15.10 -15.25
C GLU A 690 15.30 14.38 -15.02
N TRP A 691 15.32 13.33 -14.20
CA TRP A 691 16.51 12.52 -14.00
C TRP A 691 16.98 11.81 -15.27
N LEU A 692 16.05 11.26 -16.05
CA LEU A 692 16.38 10.65 -17.33
C LEU A 692 17.04 11.70 -18.27
N THR A 693 16.43 12.88 -18.38
CA THR A 693 16.99 13.99 -19.17
C THR A 693 18.38 14.41 -18.65
N LYS A 694 18.59 14.41 -17.32
CA LYS A 694 19.91 14.70 -16.74
C LYS A 694 20.93 13.61 -17.10
N PHE A 695 20.58 12.32 -16.99
CA PHE A 695 21.48 11.22 -17.39
C PHE A 695 21.77 11.22 -18.89
N GLU A 696 20.77 11.49 -19.74
CA GLU A 696 20.95 11.61 -21.18
C GLU A 696 21.88 12.78 -21.53
N ALA A 697 21.72 13.93 -20.90
CA ALA A 697 22.59 15.10 -21.10
C ALA A 697 24.03 14.82 -20.66
N VAL A 698 24.23 14.13 -19.53
CA VAL A 698 25.57 13.72 -19.08
C VAL A 698 26.19 12.72 -20.06
N ARG A 699 25.43 11.73 -20.55
CA ARG A 699 25.90 10.77 -21.56
C ARG A 699 26.32 11.45 -22.84
N ASP A 700 25.59 12.44 -23.32
CA ASP A 700 25.87 13.16 -24.55
C ASP A 700 27.14 14.01 -24.38
N ASN A 701 27.34 14.67 -23.23
CA ASN A 701 28.62 15.36 -22.91
C ASN A 701 29.79 14.39 -22.85
N LEU A 702 29.61 13.21 -22.24
CA LEU A 702 30.67 12.15 -22.23
C LEU A 702 31.00 11.60 -23.63
N ALA A 703 30.11 11.75 -24.62
CA ALA A 703 30.33 11.33 -26.00
C ALA A 703 31.10 12.37 -26.78
N GLU A 704 30.91 13.66 -26.53
CA GLU A 704 31.66 14.75 -27.19
C GLU A 704 33.12 14.79 -26.79
N ASP A 705 33.43 14.54 -25.50
CA ASP A 705 34.83 14.50 -25.02
C ASP A 705 35.61 13.28 -25.56
N ALA A 706 34.97 12.14 -25.71
CA ALA A 706 35.59 10.94 -26.29
C ALA A 706 35.82 11.04 -27.81
N GLY A 707 35.23 12.03 -28.51
CA GLY A 707 35.44 12.31 -29.93
C GLY A 707 36.57 13.31 -30.19
N ASN A 708 37.09 13.92 -29.12
CA ASN A 708 38.20 14.88 -29.19
C ASN A 708 39.59 14.30 -28.79
N GLU A 709 39.60 13.05 -28.29
CA GLU A 709 40.83 12.23 -28.12
C GLU A 709 41.03 11.33 -29.36
#